data_9481f960a6907b70e4ade7bb65dc6590
#
_entry.id   9481f960a6907b70e4ade7bb65dc6590
#
_cell.length_a   1.000
_cell.length_b   1.000
_cell.length_c   1.000
_cell.angle_alpha   90.00
_cell.angle_beta   90.00
_cell.angle_gamma   90.00
#
_symmetry.space_group_name_H-M   'P 1'
#
loop_
_entity.id
_entity.type
_entity.pdbx_description
1 polymer ?
#
loop_
_entity_poly.entity_id
_entity_poly.type
_entity_poly.pdbx_seq_one_letter_code
_entity_poly.pdbx_strand_id
1 'polypeptide(L)'
;MNHEQHCDHQEHHKPHPAGHEEHGDHHPADHKGHPAGHKGHHPHHAHQAGDFRRRFWVSLALTVPILLLSPLIQRLLSLPSALSFPGASYLQLVLSSAVYFYGGWPFLKGFREELVKRQPGMMTLIALAITVAYAYSAAVVLGLSGQVFFWELATLIDVMLLGHWIEMRSVMGASRALEELARLMPAEAHRLREDGTTEEVPIEALRPGDRVLVKPGEKIPVDGVVISGRTTVNEAMLTGESRPVEKGEGDEVIGGAINGESAITVEVRRTGEETYLAQVIELVRRAQEARSRTQDLANRAALWLTLIALGGGTGTLLGWLLAGKAFDFALTRMVTVMVIACPHALGLAIPLVVAVSTSLAARRGFLIRDRTAFERARALDAVVFDKTGTLTEGRFGVTDVVPLAELPEEEVLRWAAGLEAQSEHPIATGIVAAAGERGLMLPPAEGVKAIPGRGVEGHVEGKAIQVVSPSFLAEQGLAVEDGRVKELSAQGKTVVYLLVEGKPVGAIALADLIRPESHEAVQELKAMGIRVLMLTGDAEPVARWVAGELGLDDYFAQVLPHEKAKVIRQVKEKGLTVAMVGDGVNDAPALASADVGIAIGAGTDVAIESADIVLVRSDPRDVAAMIRLARATYGKMVQNLGWAVGYNVLAIPLAAGALYALGVLLSPAVGAALMALSTVIVAVNARFLRG
;
A
#
# COMPACT_ATOMS: atom_id res chain seq x y z
N MET A 1 7.74 50.37 45.90
CA MET A 1 8.99 49.77 46.40
C MET A 1 9.44 48.85 45.28
N ASN A 2 10.23 49.39 44.30
CA ASN A 2 11.70 49.38 44.23
C ASN A 2 12.25 47.91 44.23
N HIS A 3 13.01 47.41 43.27
CA HIS A 3 14.08 47.93 42.36
C HIS A 3 14.15 46.90 41.19
N GLU A 4 14.16 47.22 39.91
CA GLU A 4 15.26 47.59 38.97
C GLU A 4 16.66 47.01 39.26
N GLN A 5 17.21 46.35 38.22
CA GLN A 5 18.54 46.56 37.59
C GLN A 5 18.75 45.49 36.51
N HIS A 6 18.69 45.87 35.28
CA HIS A 6 19.71 46.18 34.25
C HIS A 6 21.10 45.57 34.44
N CYS A 7 21.58 44.86 33.40
CA CYS A 7 22.91 45.09 32.80
C CYS A 7 23.01 44.46 31.39
N ASP A 8 23.25 45.34 30.45
CA ASP A 8 23.79 45.16 29.11
C ASP A 8 25.21 44.59 29.11
N HIS A 9 25.63 43.98 27.99
CA HIS A 9 26.92 44.16 27.30
C HIS A 9 26.88 43.47 25.93
N GLN A 10 26.72 44.20 24.91
CA GLN A 10 27.47 44.73 23.74
C GLN A 10 28.69 43.89 23.28
N GLU A 11 28.58 43.54 21.98
CA GLU A 11 29.50 43.60 20.84
C GLU A 11 31.02 43.45 21.04
N HIS A 12 31.62 42.64 20.11
CA HIS A 12 32.82 43.06 19.36
C HIS A 12 32.98 42.31 18.03
N HIS A 13 32.85 43.10 16.95
CA HIS A 13 33.43 42.83 15.61
C HIS A 13 34.94 43.06 15.63
N LYS A 14 35.70 42.29 14.79
CA LYS A 14 36.70 42.83 13.83
C LYS A 14 37.48 41.69 13.10
N PRO A 15 38.28 42.01 12.02
CA PRO A 15 38.00 41.59 10.65
C PRO A 15 39.20 40.81 9.98
N HIS A 16 39.00 40.48 8.69
CA HIS A 16 39.99 39.95 7.72
C HIS A 16 41.39 40.55 7.71
N PRO A 17 42.41 39.82 7.09
CA PRO A 17 42.84 40.30 5.80
C PRO A 17 43.06 39.23 4.72
N ALA A 18 43.02 39.75 3.50
CA ALA A 18 43.27 39.12 2.21
C ALA A 18 44.77 38.96 1.88
N GLY A 19 45.07 38.15 0.88
CA GLY A 19 46.32 38.24 0.18
C GLY A 19 46.67 37.05 -0.72
N HIS A 20 46.55 37.26 -2.06
CA HIS A 20 47.39 36.89 -3.20
C HIS A 20 47.42 35.41 -3.66
N GLU A 21 46.81 35.16 -4.84
CA GLU A 21 47.34 35.00 -6.21
C GLU A 21 48.56 34.05 -6.37
N GLU A 22 48.39 32.98 -7.18
CA GLU A 22 49.16 32.79 -8.42
C GLU A 22 48.63 31.62 -9.29
N HIS A 23 48.82 31.83 -10.58
CA HIS A 23 48.43 31.12 -11.78
C HIS A 23 48.88 29.66 -11.91
N GLY A 24 48.13 28.87 -12.70
CA GLY A 24 48.62 27.61 -13.25
C GLY A 24 47.59 26.84 -14.09
N ASP A 25 47.53 27.17 -15.37
CA ASP A 25 47.29 26.38 -16.59
C ASP A 25 46.12 25.38 -16.72
N HIS A 26 45.35 25.68 -17.74
CA HIS A 26 44.30 24.93 -18.42
C HIS A 26 44.75 23.57 -18.98
N HIS A 27 43.95 22.53 -18.77
CA HIS A 27 43.64 21.54 -19.80
C HIS A 27 42.18 21.11 -19.70
N PRO A 28 41.42 21.08 -20.83
CA PRO A 28 40.02 20.68 -20.84
C PRO A 28 39.93 19.15 -20.88
N ALA A 29 39.38 18.55 -19.84
CA ALA A 29 38.97 17.15 -19.86
C ALA A 29 37.51 17.04 -20.32
N ASP A 30 37.35 16.33 -21.44
CA ASP A 30 36.09 15.88 -22.03
C ASP A 30 35.14 15.25 -20.98
N HIS A 31 34.14 15.95 -20.54
CA HIS A 31 33.01 15.35 -19.87
C HIS A 31 31.96 14.89 -20.92
N LYS A 32 32.15 13.66 -21.38
CA LYS A 32 31.03 12.91 -21.99
C LYS A 32 29.99 12.67 -20.88
N GLY A 33 28.91 13.45 -20.91
CA GLY A 33 27.75 13.24 -20.10
C GLY A 33 27.14 11.85 -20.38
N HIS A 34 27.25 10.95 -19.43
CA HIS A 34 26.42 9.77 -19.39
C HIS A 34 25.05 10.19 -18.82
N PRO A 35 23.94 9.84 -19.48
CA PRO A 35 22.62 10.07 -18.90
C PRO A 35 22.52 9.25 -17.61
N ALA A 36 22.11 9.91 -16.53
CA ALA A 36 21.81 9.28 -15.25
C ALA A 36 20.57 8.39 -15.41
N GLY A 37 20.76 7.20 -15.94
CA GLY A 37 19.73 6.16 -15.94
C GLY A 37 19.45 5.73 -14.51
N HIS A 38 18.20 5.69 -14.15
CA HIS A 38 17.64 5.17 -12.91
C HIS A 38 18.30 3.83 -12.54
N LYS A 39 19.23 3.84 -11.61
CA LYS A 39 19.73 2.63 -10.95
C LYS A 39 18.74 2.25 -9.85
N GLY A 40 17.59 1.69 -10.24
CA GLY A 40 16.71 1.03 -9.31
C GLY A 40 17.44 -0.08 -8.56
N HIS A 41 17.19 -0.24 -7.27
CA HIS A 41 17.74 -1.30 -6.41
C HIS A 41 17.40 -2.74 -6.87
N HIS A 42 16.57 -2.93 -7.89
CA HIS A 42 16.21 -4.22 -8.48
C HIS A 42 17.36 -5.03 -9.11
N PRO A 43 18.43 -4.46 -9.69
CA PRO A 43 19.51 -5.26 -10.22
C PRO A 43 20.26 -6.07 -9.15
N HIS A 44 20.32 -5.61 -7.89
CA HIS A 44 21.03 -6.34 -6.83
C HIS A 44 20.36 -7.66 -6.47
N HIS A 45 19.02 -7.69 -6.32
CA HIS A 45 18.29 -8.92 -5.98
C HIS A 45 18.23 -9.91 -7.15
N ALA A 46 18.09 -9.44 -8.38
CA ALA A 46 18.13 -10.28 -9.58
C ALA A 46 19.52 -10.93 -9.79
N HIS A 47 20.59 -10.16 -9.61
CA HIS A 47 21.95 -10.67 -9.64
C HIS A 47 22.22 -11.71 -8.53
N GLN A 48 21.75 -11.47 -7.31
CA GLN A 48 21.88 -12.40 -6.20
C GLN A 48 21.12 -13.70 -6.45
N ALA A 49 19.88 -13.64 -6.94
CA ALA A 49 19.09 -14.83 -7.28
C ALA A 49 19.77 -15.66 -8.39
N GLY A 50 20.36 -15.00 -9.39
CA GLY A 50 21.16 -15.64 -10.44
C GLY A 50 22.41 -16.34 -9.89
N ASP A 51 23.10 -15.71 -8.93
CA ASP A 51 24.29 -16.27 -8.28
C ASP A 51 23.93 -17.52 -7.44
N PHE A 52 22.87 -17.47 -6.62
CA PHE A 52 22.38 -18.63 -5.86
C PHE A 52 21.99 -19.79 -6.77
N ARG A 53 21.27 -19.53 -7.88
CA ARG A 53 20.89 -20.55 -8.86
C ARG A 53 22.12 -21.21 -9.50
N ARG A 54 23.11 -20.41 -9.92
CA ARG A 54 24.32 -20.93 -10.53
C ARG A 54 25.13 -21.78 -9.54
N ARG A 55 25.30 -21.30 -8.32
CA ARG A 55 26.01 -22.03 -7.25
C ARG A 55 25.31 -23.32 -6.89
N PHE A 56 23.97 -23.31 -6.82
CA PHE A 56 23.19 -24.52 -6.58
C PHE A 56 23.45 -25.61 -7.62
N TRP A 57 23.34 -25.29 -8.90
CA TRP A 57 23.55 -26.30 -9.95
C TRP A 57 24.99 -26.81 -10.00
N VAL A 58 25.98 -25.95 -9.79
CA VAL A 58 27.40 -26.36 -9.74
C VAL A 58 27.67 -27.22 -8.52
N SER A 59 27.18 -26.83 -7.33
CA SER A 59 27.34 -27.61 -6.11
C SER A 59 26.64 -28.95 -6.20
N LEU A 60 25.41 -28.99 -6.73
CA LEU A 60 24.67 -30.23 -6.94
C LEU A 60 25.41 -31.21 -7.86
N ALA A 61 26.01 -30.71 -8.95
CA ALA A 61 26.83 -31.53 -9.85
C ALA A 61 28.05 -32.14 -9.15
N LEU A 62 28.67 -31.40 -8.21
CA LEU A 62 29.79 -31.90 -7.39
C LEU A 62 29.32 -32.80 -6.24
N THR A 63 28.10 -32.61 -5.74
CA THR A 63 27.50 -33.42 -4.66
C THR A 63 27.19 -34.85 -5.12
N VAL A 64 26.75 -35.03 -6.36
CA VAL A 64 26.45 -36.39 -6.90
C VAL A 64 27.64 -37.35 -6.73
N PRO A 65 28.87 -37.06 -7.19
CA PRO A 65 30.00 -37.97 -6.97
C PRO A 65 30.37 -38.10 -5.47
N ILE A 66 30.19 -37.07 -4.63
CA ILE A 66 30.41 -37.17 -3.18
C ILE A 66 29.45 -38.20 -2.57
N LEU A 67 28.18 -38.18 -2.97
CA LEU A 67 27.17 -39.15 -2.52
C LEU A 67 27.54 -40.57 -2.98
N LEU A 68 27.89 -40.76 -4.24
CA LEU A 68 28.28 -42.08 -4.79
C LEU A 68 29.51 -42.67 -4.09
N LEU A 69 30.43 -41.82 -3.62
CA LEU A 69 31.63 -42.23 -2.87
C LEU A 69 31.34 -42.43 -1.37
N SER A 70 30.18 -42.04 -0.85
CA SER A 70 29.84 -42.18 0.57
C SER A 70 29.54 -43.64 0.95
N PRO A 71 30.22 -44.23 1.94
CA PRO A 71 29.99 -45.62 2.35
C PRO A 71 28.55 -45.90 2.81
N LEU A 72 27.89 -44.88 3.41
CA LEU A 72 26.49 -45.00 3.84
C LEU A 72 25.55 -45.14 2.63
N ILE A 73 25.73 -44.29 1.64
CA ILE A 73 24.89 -44.27 0.42
C ILE A 73 25.14 -45.52 -0.42
N GLN A 74 26.40 -45.98 -0.51
CA GLN A 74 26.74 -47.26 -1.19
C GLN A 74 26.02 -48.45 -0.59
N ARG A 75 25.98 -48.54 0.75
CA ARG A 75 25.23 -49.58 1.47
C ARG A 75 23.72 -49.49 1.23
N LEU A 76 23.17 -48.28 1.31
CA LEU A 76 21.72 -48.03 1.16
C LEU A 76 21.22 -48.36 -0.24
N LEU A 77 22.01 -48.04 -1.26
CA LEU A 77 21.68 -48.27 -2.67
C LEU A 77 22.24 -49.59 -3.23
N SER A 78 22.90 -50.42 -2.37
CA SER A 78 23.54 -51.70 -2.79
C SER A 78 24.46 -51.52 -4.03
N LEU A 79 25.24 -50.43 -4.03
CA LEU A 79 26.13 -50.08 -5.15
C LEU A 79 27.35 -51.02 -5.20
N PRO A 80 27.96 -51.25 -6.42
CA PRO A 80 29.11 -52.11 -6.57
C PRO A 80 30.33 -51.65 -5.72
N SER A 81 31.06 -52.61 -5.15
CA SER A 81 32.30 -52.37 -4.38
C SER A 81 33.43 -51.68 -5.16
N ALA A 82 33.30 -51.64 -6.49
CA ALA A 82 34.24 -50.91 -7.37
C ALA A 82 34.35 -49.39 -7.12
N LEU A 83 33.36 -48.80 -6.45
CA LEU A 83 33.42 -47.39 -6.03
C LEU A 83 34.21 -47.16 -4.75
N SER A 84 34.65 -48.22 -4.04
CA SER A 84 35.45 -48.17 -2.84
C SER A 84 36.93 -48.50 -3.20
N PHE A 85 37.66 -47.46 -3.65
CA PHE A 85 39.07 -47.61 -4.04
C PHE A 85 40.02 -46.86 -3.06
N PRO A 86 41.31 -47.27 -2.98
CA PRO A 86 42.28 -46.53 -2.18
C PRO A 86 42.39 -45.08 -2.67
N GLY A 87 42.10 -44.10 -1.76
CA GLY A 87 42.12 -42.67 -2.14
C GLY A 87 40.71 -42.07 -2.33
N ALA A 88 39.63 -42.84 -2.30
CA ALA A 88 38.25 -42.32 -2.37
C ALA A 88 37.97 -41.18 -1.37
N SER A 89 38.49 -41.30 -0.12
CA SER A 89 38.34 -40.28 0.90
C SER A 89 39.05 -38.96 0.56
N TYR A 90 40.22 -39.01 -0.09
CA TYR A 90 40.91 -37.81 -0.56
C TYR A 90 40.15 -37.15 -1.72
N LEU A 91 39.59 -37.93 -2.64
CA LEU A 91 38.75 -37.40 -3.71
C LEU A 91 37.48 -36.74 -3.14
N GLN A 92 36.86 -37.35 -2.15
CA GLN A 92 35.73 -36.74 -1.41
C GLN A 92 36.14 -35.41 -0.76
N LEU A 93 37.34 -35.35 -0.12
CA LEU A 93 37.85 -34.12 0.48
C LEU A 93 37.99 -33.02 -0.56
N VAL A 94 38.59 -33.32 -1.73
CA VAL A 94 38.79 -32.33 -2.80
C VAL A 94 37.46 -31.82 -3.34
N LEU A 95 36.50 -32.71 -3.64
CA LEU A 95 35.18 -32.34 -4.14
C LEU A 95 34.39 -31.54 -3.10
N SER A 96 34.42 -31.98 -1.84
CA SER A 96 33.75 -31.28 -0.75
C SER A 96 34.38 -29.92 -0.43
N SER A 97 35.70 -29.77 -0.63
CA SER A 97 36.38 -28.47 -0.54
C SER A 97 35.86 -27.52 -1.61
N ALA A 98 35.66 -28.01 -2.85
CA ALA A 98 35.07 -27.19 -3.91
C ALA A 98 33.62 -26.77 -3.56
N VAL A 99 32.79 -27.67 -3.07
CA VAL A 99 31.43 -27.34 -2.60
C VAL A 99 31.46 -26.36 -1.43
N TYR A 100 32.33 -26.56 -0.44
CA TYR A 100 32.44 -25.69 0.74
C TYR A 100 32.87 -24.27 0.37
N PHE A 101 33.94 -24.10 -0.41
CA PHE A 101 34.48 -22.78 -0.75
C PHE A 101 33.67 -22.08 -1.85
N TYR A 102 33.11 -22.81 -2.81
CA TYR A 102 32.30 -22.22 -3.88
C TYR A 102 30.82 -22.11 -3.51
N GLY A 103 30.17 -23.20 -3.13
CA GLY A 103 28.77 -23.24 -2.75
C GLY A 103 28.51 -22.59 -1.39
N GLY A 104 29.39 -22.85 -0.40
CA GLY A 104 29.30 -22.30 0.94
C GLY A 104 29.66 -20.82 1.06
N TRP A 105 30.30 -20.22 0.05
CA TRP A 105 30.82 -18.85 0.11
C TRP A 105 29.78 -17.79 0.53
N PRO A 106 28.54 -17.77 0.03
CA PRO A 106 27.53 -16.80 0.46
C PRO A 106 27.28 -16.83 1.96
N PHE A 107 27.27 -18.03 2.56
CA PHE A 107 27.04 -18.23 4.00
C PHE A 107 28.24 -17.78 4.83
N LEU A 108 29.45 -18.06 4.37
CA LEU A 108 30.68 -17.61 5.03
C LEU A 108 30.83 -16.08 4.99
N LYS A 109 30.47 -15.46 3.87
CA LYS A 109 30.44 -14.01 3.73
C LYS A 109 29.39 -13.39 4.64
N GLY A 110 28.16 -13.93 4.65
CA GLY A 110 27.06 -13.49 5.52
C GLY A 110 27.42 -13.63 7.01
N PHE A 111 28.07 -14.70 7.41
CA PHE A 111 28.59 -14.89 8.77
C PHE A 111 29.53 -13.74 9.18
N ARG A 112 30.48 -13.38 8.33
CA ARG A 112 31.38 -12.26 8.61
C ARG A 112 30.60 -10.96 8.81
N GLU A 113 29.59 -10.70 7.98
CA GLU A 113 28.74 -9.49 8.07
C GLU A 113 27.93 -9.47 9.37
N GLU A 114 27.32 -10.61 9.76
CA GLU A 114 26.58 -10.76 11.02
C GLU A 114 27.48 -10.58 12.24
N LEU A 115 28.71 -11.10 12.16
CA LEU A 115 29.71 -10.98 13.25
C LEU A 115 30.16 -9.53 13.45
N VAL A 116 30.43 -8.80 12.35
CA VAL A 116 30.78 -7.38 12.41
C VAL A 116 29.64 -6.54 13.00
N LYS A 117 28.40 -6.85 12.64
CA LYS A 117 27.20 -6.19 13.20
C LYS A 117 26.86 -6.63 14.63
N ARG A 118 27.54 -7.65 15.19
CA ARG A 118 27.25 -8.28 16.48
C ARG A 118 25.81 -8.77 16.61
N GLN A 119 25.23 -9.20 15.51
CA GLN A 119 23.86 -9.73 15.44
C GLN A 119 23.91 -11.12 14.80
N PRO A 120 24.18 -12.17 15.58
CA PRO A 120 24.20 -13.53 15.06
C PRO A 120 22.83 -13.91 14.56
N GLY A 121 22.77 -14.49 13.37
CA GLY A 121 21.54 -14.85 12.69
C GLY A 121 21.66 -16.17 11.93
N MET A 122 20.91 -16.28 10.87
CA MET A 122 20.83 -17.47 10.03
C MET A 122 22.17 -17.82 9.39
N MET A 123 22.90 -16.83 8.86
CA MET A 123 24.19 -17.08 8.20
C MET A 123 25.23 -17.60 9.18
N THR A 124 25.19 -17.15 10.44
CA THR A 124 26.06 -17.65 11.53
C THR A 124 25.85 -19.14 11.76
N LEU A 125 24.59 -19.59 11.85
CA LEU A 125 24.28 -21.01 12.12
C LEU A 125 24.69 -21.92 10.98
N ILE A 126 24.40 -21.52 9.74
CA ILE A 126 24.77 -22.30 8.56
C ILE A 126 26.28 -22.36 8.41
N ALA A 127 26.96 -21.21 8.46
CA ALA A 127 28.41 -21.16 8.33
C ALA A 127 29.14 -21.99 9.41
N LEU A 128 28.65 -21.94 10.66
CA LEU A 128 29.20 -22.76 11.73
C LEU A 128 28.97 -24.26 11.47
N ALA A 129 27.74 -24.66 11.07
CA ALA A 129 27.43 -26.05 10.78
C ALA A 129 28.27 -26.62 9.63
N ILE A 130 28.37 -25.90 8.49
CA ILE A 130 29.18 -26.34 7.34
C ILE A 130 30.68 -26.33 7.66
N THR A 131 31.18 -25.35 8.45
CA THR A 131 32.60 -25.27 8.82
C THR A 131 32.99 -26.40 9.76
N VAL A 132 32.16 -26.69 10.76
CA VAL A 132 32.41 -27.80 11.72
C VAL A 132 32.39 -29.14 10.97
N ALA A 133 31.40 -29.38 10.09
CA ALA A 133 31.32 -30.61 9.32
C ALA A 133 32.53 -30.77 8.36
N TYR A 134 32.96 -29.70 7.72
CA TYR A 134 34.11 -29.68 6.83
C TYR A 134 35.43 -29.94 7.59
N ALA A 135 35.70 -29.14 8.63
CA ALA A 135 36.96 -29.21 9.38
C ALA A 135 37.11 -30.58 10.08
N TYR A 136 36.06 -31.11 10.68
CA TYR A 136 36.10 -32.45 11.29
C TYR A 136 36.33 -33.54 10.25
N SER A 137 35.61 -33.54 9.11
CA SER A 137 35.78 -34.54 8.04
C SER A 137 37.16 -34.47 7.41
N ALA A 138 37.71 -33.27 7.21
CA ALA A 138 39.08 -33.09 6.74
C ALA A 138 40.12 -33.67 7.72
N ALA A 139 39.92 -33.43 9.02
CA ALA A 139 40.79 -34.02 10.09
C ALA A 139 40.71 -35.54 10.09
N VAL A 140 39.53 -36.14 9.87
CA VAL A 140 39.40 -37.59 9.77
C VAL A 140 40.17 -38.15 8.56
N VAL A 141 40.08 -37.51 7.39
CA VAL A 141 40.87 -37.95 6.21
C VAL A 141 42.37 -37.82 6.45
N LEU A 142 42.80 -36.85 7.26
CA LEU A 142 44.21 -36.60 7.60
C LEU A 142 44.73 -37.47 8.76
N GLY A 143 43.90 -38.36 9.37
CA GLY A 143 44.36 -39.35 10.34
C GLY A 143 43.61 -39.34 11.69
N LEU A 144 42.60 -38.48 11.90
CA LEU A 144 41.75 -38.55 13.06
C LEU A 144 40.80 -39.76 12.95
N SER A 145 40.63 -40.51 14.05
CA SER A 145 39.62 -41.60 14.06
C SER A 145 38.22 -41.07 14.10
N GLY A 146 37.32 -41.53 13.19
CA GLY A 146 35.93 -41.11 13.14
C GLY A 146 35.29 -41.35 11.76
N GLN A 147 34.07 -40.85 11.59
CA GLN A 147 33.34 -40.93 10.32
C GLN A 147 33.33 -39.55 9.62
N VAL A 148 33.46 -39.52 8.28
CA VAL A 148 33.41 -38.27 7.52
C VAL A 148 31.96 -37.84 7.29
N PHE A 149 31.69 -36.54 7.28
CA PHE A 149 30.39 -35.91 7.07
C PHE A 149 30.32 -35.15 5.74
N PHE A 150 31.07 -35.55 4.71
CA PHE A 150 31.12 -34.85 3.45
C PHE A 150 29.81 -34.87 2.66
N TRP A 151 29.04 -35.95 2.76
CA TRP A 151 27.74 -36.03 2.09
C TRP A 151 26.69 -35.17 2.79
N GLU A 152 26.70 -35.08 4.12
CA GLU A 152 25.84 -34.18 4.89
C GLU A 152 26.19 -32.72 4.63
N LEU A 153 27.49 -32.39 4.60
CA LEU A 153 27.99 -31.06 4.25
C LEU A 153 27.50 -30.61 2.87
N ALA A 154 27.69 -31.44 1.86
CA ALA A 154 27.35 -31.13 0.49
C ALA A 154 25.84 -30.97 0.29
N THR A 155 25.04 -31.92 0.81
CA THR A 155 23.58 -31.84 0.76
C THR A 155 23.02 -30.67 1.56
N LEU A 156 23.62 -30.33 2.70
CA LEU A 156 23.24 -29.14 3.50
C LEU A 156 23.44 -27.86 2.66
N ILE A 157 24.62 -27.70 2.04
CA ILE A 157 24.91 -26.54 1.19
C ILE A 157 23.92 -26.46 0.01
N ASP A 158 23.64 -27.57 -0.68
CA ASP A 158 22.70 -27.61 -1.79
C ASP A 158 21.28 -27.22 -1.38
N VAL A 159 20.77 -27.77 -0.26
CA VAL A 159 19.43 -27.45 0.26
C VAL A 159 19.36 -25.97 0.66
N MET A 160 20.42 -25.42 1.25
CA MET A 160 20.48 -24.02 1.65
C MET A 160 20.53 -23.08 0.43
N LEU A 161 21.31 -23.41 -0.58
CA LEU A 161 21.35 -22.65 -1.84
C LEU A 161 20.01 -22.65 -2.56
N LEU A 162 19.35 -23.83 -2.60
CA LEU A 162 18.00 -23.98 -3.16
C LEU A 162 16.97 -23.14 -2.39
N GLY A 163 17.02 -23.21 -1.05
CA GLY A 163 16.14 -22.44 -0.17
C GLY A 163 16.25 -20.95 -0.43
N HIS A 164 17.47 -20.40 -0.45
CA HIS A 164 17.71 -18.98 -0.73
C HIS A 164 17.32 -18.58 -2.17
N TRP A 165 17.55 -19.46 -3.14
CA TRP A 165 17.10 -19.20 -4.51
C TRP A 165 15.57 -19.10 -4.60
N ILE A 166 14.81 -20.02 -3.97
CA ILE A 166 13.34 -19.98 -3.91
C ILE A 166 12.86 -18.73 -3.16
N GLU A 167 13.51 -18.39 -2.05
CA GLU A 167 13.26 -17.19 -1.26
C GLU A 167 13.36 -15.93 -2.13
N MET A 168 14.51 -15.70 -2.75
CA MET A 168 14.75 -14.53 -3.60
C MET A 168 13.76 -14.46 -4.78
N ARG A 169 13.45 -15.61 -5.40
CA ARG A 169 12.45 -15.68 -6.46
C ARG A 169 11.04 -15.32 -5.98
N SER A 170 10.69 -15.70 -4.76
CA SER A 170 9.38 -15.41 -4.17
C SER A 170 9.23 -13.93 -3.84
N VAL A 171 10.27 -13.30 -3.30
CA VAL A 171 10.31 -11.85 -3.03
C VAL A 171 10.22 -11.05 -4.33
N MET A 172 11.01 -11.40 -5.35
CA MET A 172 10.95 -10.75 -6.67
C MET A 172 9.57 -10.92 -7.33
N GLY A 173 8.95 -12.09 -7.17
CA GLY A 173 7.60 -12.34 -7.72
C GLY A 173 6.53 -11.45 -7.11
N ALA A 174 6.65 -11.10 -5.85
CA ALA A 174 5.73 -10.19 -5.15
C ALA A 174 5.93 -8.71 -5.58
N SER A 175 7.14 -8.34 -6.03
CA SER A 175 7.45 -6.98 -6.50
C SER A 175 7.08 -6.72 -7.98
N ARG A 176 6.67 -7.74 -8.74
CA ARG A 176 6.31 -7.58 -10.16
C ARG A 176 5.13 -6.64 -10.43
N ALA A 177 4.25 -6.44 -9.45
CA ALA A 177 3.15 -5.49 -9.61
C ALA A 177 3.62 -4.04 -9.83
N LEU A 178 4.78 -3.66 -9.23
CA LEU A 178 5.40 -2.36 -9.50
C LEU A 178 5.91 -2.25 -10.95
N GLU A 179 6.51 -3.33 -11.47
CA GLU A 179 6.95 -3.37 -12.87
C GLU A 179 5.76 -3.30 -13.84
N GLU A 180 4.62 -3.91 -13.49
CA GLU A 180 3.39 -3.82 -14.28
C GLU A 180 2.83 -2.39 -14.32
N LEU A 181 2.83 -1.68 -13.19
CA LEU A 181 2.44 -0.26 -13.14
C LEU A 181 3.40 0.62 -13.96
N ALA A 182 4.71 0.41 -13.84
CA ALA A 182 5.68 1.17 -14.63
C ALA A 182 5.55 0.95 -16.15
N ARG A 183 5.06 -0.21 -16.60
CA ARG A 183 4.78 -0.51 -18.02
C ARG A 183 3.52 0.17 -18.56
N LEU A 184 2.73 0.83 -17.71
CA LEU A 184 1.57 1.59 -18.16
C LEU A 184 1.99 2.85 -18.92
N MET A 185 3.13 3.45 -18.61
CA MET A 185 3.64 4.61 -19.34
C MET A 185 4.06 4.21 -20.76
N PRO A 186 3.60 4.92 -21.81
CA PRO A 186 4.15 4.78 -23.15
C PRO A 186 5.60 5.29 -23.18
N ALA A 187 6.38 4.92 -24.19
CA ALA A 187 7.75 5.41 -24.34
C ALA A 187 7.82 6.76 -25.05
N GLU A 188 6.83 7.05 -25.89
CA GLU A 188 6.78 8.19 -26.81
C GLU A 188 5.43 8.89 -26.74
N ALA A 189 5.40 10.16 -27.12
CA ALA A 189 4.22 11.01 -27.18
C ALA A 189 4.18 11.83 -28.47
N HIS A 190 2.97 12.14 -28.95
CA HIS A 190 2.75 12.99 -30.13
C HIS A 190 2.64 14.46 -29.69
N ARG A 191 3.78 15.17 -29.62
CA ARG A 191 3.78 16.60 -29.29
C ARG A 191 3.25 17.42 -30.45
N LEU A 192 2.32 18.32 -30.17
CA LEU A 192 1.73 19.24 -31.14
C LEU A 192 2.59 20.52 -31.23
N ARG A 193 3.05 20.88 -32.44
CA ARG A 193 3.78 22.12 -32.71
C ARG A 193 2.84 23.29 -32.93
N GLU A 194 3.35 24.51 -32.87
CA GLU A 194 2.59 25.72 -33.11
C GLU A 194 2.00 25.79 -34.52
N ASP A 195 2.61 25.11 -35.50
CA ASP A 195 2.12 25.02 -36.89
C ASP A 195 1.01 23.97 -37.08
N GLY A 196 0.58 23.29 -36.00
CA GLY A 196 -0.45 22.25 -36.05
C GLY A 196 0.07 20.86 -36.46
N THR A 197 1.36 20.71 -36.75
CA THR A 197 1.96 19.40 -37.03
C THR A 197 2.30 18.64 -35.74
N THR A 198 2.29 17.32 -35.82
CA THR A 198 2.69 16.45 -34.70
C THR A 198 4.10 15.93 -34.91
N GLU A 199 4.88 15.87 -33.86
CA GLU A 199 6.17 15.17 -33.81
C GLU A 199 6.18 14.10 -32.71
N GLU A 200 6.78 12.96 -32.99
CA GLU A 200 7.02 11.92 -31.97
C GLU A 200 8.23 12.30 -31.14
N VAL A 201 8.05 12.38 -29.82
CA VAL A 201 9.09 12.71 -28.87
C VAL A 201 9.10 11.69 -27.71
N PRO A 202 10.26 11.35 -27.15
CA PRO A 202 10.31 10.59 -25.90
C PRO A 202 9.56 11.34 -24.80
N ILE A 203 8.89 10.61 -23.89
CA ILE A 203 8.14 11.22 -22.78
C ILE A 203 9.02 12.14 -21.94
N GLU A 204 10.29 11.75 -21.73
CA GLU A 204 11.27 12.52 -20.94
C GLU A 204 11.59 13.90 -21.56
N ALA A 205 11.25 14.11 -22.83
CA ALA A 205 11.44 15.38 -23.51
C ALA A 205 10.27 16.36 -23.32
N LEU A 206 9.12 15.88 -22.82
CA LEU A 206 7.95 16.70 -22.55
C LEU A 206 8.19 17.65 -21.37
N ARG A 207 7.61 18.85 -21.46
CA ARG A 207 7.65 19.88 -20.42
C ARG A 207 6.25 20.37 -20.08
N PRO A 208 6.00 20.83 -18.85
CA PRO A 208 4.75 21.52 -18.52
C PRO A 208 4.46 22.66 -19.50
N GLY A 209 3.22 22.70 -20.01
CA GLY A 209 2.77 23.62 -21.05
C GLY A 209 2.86 23.08 -22.48
N ASP A 210 3.57 21.97 -22.73
CA ASP A 210 3.54 21.30 -24.03
C ASP A 210 2.12 20.79 -24.33
N ARG A 211 1.77 20.73 -25.60
CA ARG A 211 0.49 20.16 -26.07
C ARG A 211 0.74 18.81 -26.71
N VAL A 212 -0.04 17.82 -26.33
CA VAL A 212 0.10 16.44 -26.81
C VAL A 212 -1.21 15.97 -27.40
N LEU A 213 -1.16 15.42 -28.61
CA LEU A 213 -2.28 14.76 -29.24
C LEU A 213 -2.33 13.30 -28.77
N VAL A 214 -3.46 12.87 -28.22
CA VAL A 214 -3.70 11.47 -27.83
C VAL A 214 -4.79 10.91 -28.72
N LYS A 215 -4.44 9.94 -29.56
CA LYS A 215 -5.37 9.32 -30.51
C LYS A 215 -6.26 8.28 -29.81
N PRO A 216 -7.37 7.87 -30.44
CA PRO A 216 -8.23 6.81 -29.91
C PRO A 216 -7.45 5.51 -29.65
N GLY A 217 -7.67 4.93 -28.47
CA GLY A 217 -6.99 3.70 -28.02
C GLY A 217 -5.55 3.87 -27.56
N GLU A 218 -4.96 5.05 -27.67
CA GLU A 218 -3.62 5.33 -27.17
C GLU A 218 -3.62 5.58 -25.66
N LYS A 219 -2.47 5.35 -25.03
CA LYS A 219 -2.25 5.72 -23.64
C LYS A 219 -1.94 7.20 -23.53
N ILE A 220 -2.50 7.86 -22.55
CA ILE A 220 -2.18 9.24 -22.19
C ILE A 220 -0.72 9.27 -21.69
N PRO A 221 0.16 10.09 -22.26
CA PRO A 221 1.59 9.99 -21.98
C PRO A 221 2.00 10.54 -20.61
N VAL A 222 1.36 11.61 -20.14
CA VAL A 222 1.66 12.32 -18.88
C VAL A 222 0.39 12.95 -18.32
N ASP A 223 0.45 13.41 -17.07
CA ASP A 223 -0.68 14.10 -16.45
C ASP A 223 -0.90 15.48 -17.07
N GLY A 224 -2.14 15.82 -17.33
CA GLY A 224 -2.48 17.09 -17.96
C GLY A 224 -3.95 17.43 -17.92
N VAL A 225 -4.33 18.46 -18.67
CA VAL A 225 -5.70 18.95 -18.81
C VAL A 225 -6.11 18.87 -20.28
N VAL A 226 -7.30 18.37 -20.54
CA VAL A 226 -7.86 18.35 -21.90
C VAL A 226 -8.15 19.77 -22.34
N ILE A 227 -7.53 20.23 -23.41
CA ILE A 227 -7.74 21.58 -23.99
C ILE A 227 -8.60 21.56 -25.24
N SER A 228 -8.81 20.38 -25.84
CA SER A 228 -9.70 20.20 -26.99
C SER A 228 -10.12 18.75 -27.14
N GLY A 229 -11.38 18.54 -27.50
CA GLY A 229 -11.97 17.23 -27.72
C GLY A 229 -12.79 16.71 -26.54
N ARG A 230 -13.59 15.67 -26.80
CA ARG A 230 -14.36 14.93 -25.79
C ARG A 230 -14.24 13.43 -26.06
N THR A 231 -13.97 12.66 -25.03
CA THR A 231 -13.75 11.22 -25.12
C THR A 231 -14.15 10.52 -23.82
N THR A 232 -14.13 9.20 -23.81
CA THR A 232 -14.11 8.41 -22.59
C THR A 232 -12.69 7.97 -22.28
N VAL A 233 -12.28 7.97 -21.03
CA VAL A 233 -10.94 7.52 -20.59
C VAL A 233 -11.09 6.32 -19.67
N ASN A 234 -10.36 5.25 -19.98
CA ASN A 234 -10.31 4.06 -19.15
C ASN A 234 -9.15 4.20 -18.15
N GLU A 235 -9.49 4.46 -16.91
CA GLU A 235 -8.56 4.61 -15.77
C GLU A 235 -8.48 3.34 -14.91
N ALA A 236 -9.09 2.20 -15.33
CA ALA A 236 -9.25 0.98 -14.55
C ALA A 236 -7.94 0.42 -13.96
N MET A 237 -6.84 0.57 -14.67
CA MET A 237 -5.51 0.10 -14.21
C MET A 237 -4.92 0.96 -13.08
N LEU A 238 -5.43 2.20 -12.91
CA LEU A 238 -4.97 3.17 -11.92
C LEU A 238 -5.96 3.26 -10.75
N THR A 239 -7.25 3.37 -11.06
CA THR A 239 -8.32 3.55 -10.07
C THR A 239 -8.99 2.24 -9.65
N GLY A 240 -8.88 1.19 -10.46
CA GLY A 240 -9.61 -0.07 -10.28
C GLY A 240 -11.07 -0.02 -10.74
N GLU A 241 -11.54 1.11 -11.30
CA GLU A 241 -12.90 1.25 -11.84
C GLU A 241 -12.97 0.73 -13.27
N SER A 242 -13.87 -0.23 -13.53
CA SER A 242 -14.00 -0.82 -14.86
C SER A 242 -14.77 0.06 -15.84
N ARG A 243 -15.49 1.08 -15.37
CA ARG A 243 -16.30 1.96 -16.20
C ARG A 243 -15.44 3.11 -16.71
N PRO A 244 -15.36 3.34 -18.04
CA PRO A 244 -14.69 4.51 -18.58
C PRO A 244 -15.36 5.81 -18.11
N VAL A 245 -14.54 6.83 -17.83
CA VAL A 245 -14.97 8.14 -17.37
C VAL A 245 -15.00 9.10 -18.56
N GLU A 246 -16.10 9.85 -18.72
CA GLU A 246 -16.16 10.92 -19.73
C GLU A 246 -15.21 12.07 -19.36
N LYS A 247 -14.44 12.55 -20.34
CA LYS A 247 -13.50 13.66 -20.21
C LYS A 247 -13.70 14.64 -21.38
N GLY A 248 -13.81 15.91 -21.07
CA GLY A 248 -13.95 17.01 -22.01
C GLY A 248 -12.99 18.16 -21.72
N GLU A 249 -13.16 19.29 -22.40
CA GLU A 249 -12.31 20.47 -22.21
C GLU A 249 -12.36 20.97 -20.76
N GLY A 250 -11.18 21.15 -20.15
CA GLY A 250 -11.02 21.56 -18.75
C GLY A 250 -10.85 20.39 -17.76
N ASP A 251 -11.11 19.15 -18.18
CA ASP A 251 -10.98 17.98 -17.29
C ASP A 251 -9.53 17.50 -17.20
N GLU A 252 -9.13 17.10 -16.00
CA GLU A 252 -7.83 16.48 -15.76
C GLU A 252 -7.78 15.03 -16.24
N VAL A 253 -6.63 14.64 -16.80
CA VAL A 253 -6.32 13.29 -17.25
C VAL A 253 -5.00 12.81 -16.68
N ILE A 254 -4.90 11.52 -16.42
CA ILE A 254 -3.76 10.87 -15.75
C ILE A 254 -2.94 10.09 -16.76
N GLY A 255 -1.61 10.23 -16.70
CA GLY A 255 -0.67 9.46 -17.51
C GLY A 255 -0.80 7.96 -17.28
N GLY A 256 -0.79 7.17 -18.36
CA GLY A 256 -0.99 5.72 -18.33
C GLY A 256 -2.44 5.26 -18.53
N ALA A 257 -3.44 6.13 -18.38
CA ALA A 257 -4.84 5.84 -18.72
C ALA A 257 -5.02 5.67 -20.24
N ILE A 258 -6.03 4.92 -20.67
CA ILE A 258 -6.27 4.62 -22.10
C ILE A 258 -7.38 5.53 -22.62
N ASN A 259 -7.05 6.30 -23.66
CA ASN A 259 -8.02 7.14 -24.36
C ASN A 259 -9.04 6.27 -25.11
N GLY A 260 -10.31 6.68 -25.09
CA GLY A 260 -11.42 5.97 -25.73
C GLY A 260 -11.54 6.22 -27.22
N GLU A 261 -12.74 6.64 -27.66
CA GLU A 261 -13.12 6.61 -29.08
C GLU A 261 -12.72 7.87 -29.87
N SER A 262 -12.43 8.97 -29.21
CA SER A 262 -12.13 10.26 -29.86
C SER A 262 -10.72 10.75 -29.56
N ALA A 263 -10.08 11.44 -30.49
CA ALA A 263 -8.81 12.10 -30.24
C ALA A 263 -9.01 13.31 -29.33
N ILE A 264 -8.09 13.50 -28.38
CA ILE A 264 -8.05 14.65 -27.48
C ILE A 264 -6.69 15.34 -27.56
N THR A 265 -6.67 16.63 -27.30
CA THR A 265 -5.43 17.39 -27.09
C THR A 265 -5.30 17.70 -25.61
N VAL A 266 -4.17 17.30 -25.03
CA VAL A 266 -3.87 17.47 -23.60
C VAL A 266 -2.74 18.47 -23.45
N GLU A 267 -2.90 19.47 -22.57
CA GLU A 267 -1.83 20.34 -22.11
C GLU A 267 -1.13 19.65 -20.93
N VAL A 268 0.16 19.45 -21.05
CA VAL A 268 0.99 18.80 -20.03
C VAL A 268 1.06 19.65 -18.76
N ARG A 269 0.76 19.07 -17.61
CA ARG A 269 0.85 19.72 -16.28
C ARG A 269 1.99 19.17 -15.45
N ARG A 270 2.19 17.86 -15.44
CA ARG A 270 3.22 17.19 -14.64
C ARG A 270 4.01 16.21 -15.51
N THR A 271 5.32 16.11 -15.27
CA THR A 271 6.22 15.23 -16.00
C THR A 271 7.18 14.50 -15.04
N GLY A 272 7.75 13.39 -15.48
CA GLY A 272 8.77 12.65 -14.74
C GLY A 272 8.29 12.15 -13.37
N GLU A 273 9.02 12.49 -12.31
CA GLU A 273 8.74 12.05 -10.94
C GLU A 273 7.49 12.73 -10.33
N GLU A 274 7.01 13.82 -10.91
CA GLU A 274 5.84 14.55 -10.43
C GLU A 274 4.52 13.96 -10.96
N THR A 275 4.57 13.02 -11.92
CA THR A 275 3.35 12.37 -12.42
C THR A 275 2.70 11.53 -11.32
N TYR A 276 1.37 11.47 -11.34
CA TYR A 276 0.58 10.66 -10.40
C TYR A 276 1.07 9.22 -10.34
N LEU A 277 1.30 8.59 -11.50
CA LEU A 277 1.77 7.20 -11.55
C LEU A 277 3.17 7.03 -10.95
N ALA A 278 4.09 7.98 -11.16
CA ALA A 278 5.42 7.96 -10.54
C ALA A 278 5.32 8.08 -9.02
N GLN A 279 4.46 8.95 -8.51
CA GLN A 279 4.20 9.10 -7.07
C GLN A 279 3.59 7.82 -6.48
N VAL A 280 2.64 7.17 -7.16
CA VAL A 280 2.06 5.88 -6.74
C VAL A 280 3.14 4.81 -6.65
N ILE A 281 4.00 4.68 -7.67
CA ILE A 281 5.12 3.72 -7.68
C ILE A 281 6.06 3.96 -6.50
N GLU A 282 6.40 5.22 -6.23
CA GLU A 282 7.28 5.59 -5.11
C GLU A 282 6.62 5.31 -3.75
N LEU A 283 5.33 5.58 -3.58
CA LEU A 283 4.60 5.25 -2.36
C LEU A 283 4.57 3.74 -2.10
N VAL A 284 4.28 2.93 -3.14
CA VAL A 284 4.29 1.47 -3.02
C VAL A 284 5.69 0.96 -2.68
N ARG A 285 6.74 1.53 -3.26
CA ARG A 285 8.14 1.21 -2.95
C ARG A 285 8.47 1.52 -1.49
N ARG A 286 8.14 2.72 -1.01
CA ARG A 286 8.35 3.12 0.39
C ARG A 286 7.58 2.23 1.37
N ALA A 287 6.33 1.89 1.05
CA ALA A 287 5.53 0.99 1.87
C ALA A 287 6.12 -0.43 1.97
N GLN A 288 6.78 -0.92 0.91
CA GLN A 288 7.48 -2.22 0.94
C GLN A 288 8.78 -2.17 1.75
N GLU A 289 9.48 -1.04 1.76
CA GLU A 289 10.73 -0.84 2.50
C GLU A 289 10.50 -0.47 3.97
N ALA A 290 9.32 0.03 4.33
CA ALA A 290 9.00 0.45 5.68
C ALA A 290 8.97 -0.74 6.66
N ARG A 291 9.67 -0.58 7.80
CA ARG A 291 9.67 -1.57 8.88
C ARG A 291 8.38 -1.47 9.69
N SER A 292 7.79 -2.62 9.99
CA SER A 292 6.60 -2.72 10.83
C SER A 292 6.95 -3.25 12.22
N ARG A 293 6.06 -3.00 13.20
CA ARG A 293 6.20 -3.58 14.55
C ARG A 293 6.22 -5.11 14.52
N THR A 294 5.45 -5.71 13.62
CA THR A 294 5.37 -7.16 13.45
C THR A 294 6.71 -7.71 12.93
N GLN A 295 7.38 -6.98 12.04
CA GLN A 295 8.71 -7.37 11.56
C GLN A 295 9.79 -7.28 12.64
N ASP A 296 9.74 -6.27 13.51
CA ASP A 296 10.65 -6.17 14.66
C ASP A 296 10.45 -7.30 15.65
N LEU A 297 9.22 -7.77 15.85
CA LEU A 297 8.92 -8.94 16.64
C LEU A 297 9.54 -10.22 16.04
N ALA A 298 9.41 -10.39 14.72
CA ALA A 298 10.01 -11.52 14.02
C ALA A 298 11.55 -11.50 14.10
N ASN A 299 12.16 -10.33 13.94
CA ASN A 299 13.61 -10.18 14.07
C ASN A 299 14.11 -10.55 15.48
N ARG A 300 13.40 -10.14 16.51
CA ARG A 300 13.69 -10.56 17.89
C ARG A 300 13.51 -12.06 18.10
N ALA A 301 12.44 -12.64 17.55
CA ALA A 301 12.22 -14.08 17.60
C ALA A 301 13.33 -14.85 16.87
N ALA A 302 13.80 -14.36 15.72
CA ALA A 302 14.93 -14.94 14.99
C ALA A 302 16.24 -14.94 15.83
N LEU A 303 16.53 -13.82 16.51
CA LEU A 303 17.69 -13.74 17.41
C LEU A 303 17.60 -14.76 18.55
N TRP A 304 16.43 -14.85 19.21
CA TRP A 304 16.23 -15.85 20.28
C TRP A 304 16.36 -17.29 19.79
N LEU A 305 15.80 -17.62 18.62
CA LEU A 305 15.97 -18.94 18.00
C LEU A 305 17.45 -19.23 17.69
N THR A 306 18.19 -18.25 17.21
CA THR A 306 19.64 -18.40 16.97
C THR A 306 20.39 -18.68 18.26
N LEU A 307 20.09 -17.97 19.36
CA LEU A 307 20.71 -18.22 20.67
C LEU A 307 20.33 -19.60 21.24
N ILE A 308 19.06 -20.00 21.07
CA ILE A 308 18.58 -21.35 21.46
C ILE A 308 19.29 -22.42 20.62
N ALA A 309 19.49 -22.18 19.32
CA ALA A 309 20.21 -23.11 18.45
C ALA A 309 21.67 -23.32 18.89
N LEU A 310 22.36 -22.21 19.17
CA LEU A 310 23.76 -22.26 19.63
C LEU A 310 23.88 -22.91 21.02
N GLY A 311 23.06 -22.46 21.99
CA GLY A 311 23.06 -23.00 23.36
C GLY A 311 22.56 -24.46 23.41
N GLY A 312 21.46 -24.75 22.73
CA GLY A 312 20.88 -26.10 22.64
C GLY A 312 21.79 -27.08 21.91
N GLY A 313 22.41 -26.63 20.79
CA GLY A 313 23.41 -27.44 20.08
C GLY A 313 24.61 -27.76 20.91
N THR A 314 25.21 -26.76 21.57
CA THR A 314 26.36 -26.95 22.47
C THR A 314 25.99 -27.83 23.69
N GLY A 315 24.81 -27.56 24.28
CA GLY A 315 24.30 -28.40 25.38
C GLY A 315 24.05 -29.85 24.97
N THR A 316 23.58 -30.08 23.74
CA THR A 316 23.40 -31.43 23.16
C THR A 316 24.74 -32.15 23.00
N LEU A 317 25.77 -31.46 22.46
CA LEU A 317 27.11 -31.99 22.34
C LEU A 317 27.65 -32.46 23.73
N LEU A 318 27.64 -31.55 24.69
CA LEU A 318 28.14 -31.82 26.04
C LEU A 318 27.34 -32.94 26.72
N GLY A 319 26.01 -32.94 26.63
CA GLY A 319 25.14 -33.95 27.20
C GLY A 319 25.43 -35.36 26.67
N TRP A 320 25.62 -35.52 25.35
CA TRP A 320 25.96 -36.84 24.80
C TRP A 320 27.39 -37.29 25.08
N LEU A 321 28.35 -36.35 25.17
CA LEU A 321 29.73 -36.69 25.62
C LEU A 321 29.74 -37.15 27.09
N LEU A 322 29.00 -36.47 27.97
CA LEU A 322 28.83 -36.87 29.37
C LEU A 322 28.09 -38.21 29.50
N ALA A 323 27.18 -38.52 28.58
CA ALA A 323 26.52 -39.82 28.47
C ALA A 323 27.40 -40.93 27.90
N GLY A 324 28.70 -40.65 27.64
CA GLY A 324 29.69 -41.63 27.16
C GLY A 324 29.55 -41.99 25.67
N LYS A 325 28.87 -41.18 24.86
CA LYS A 325 28.80 -41.41 23.42
C LYS A 325 30.04 -40.89 22.71
N ALA A 326 30.33 -41.48 21.53
CA ALA A 326 31.46 -41.08 20.71
C ALA A 326 31.31 -39.61 20.23
N PHE A 327 32.43 -38.95 20.04
CA PHE A 327 32.47 -37.52 19.68
C PHE A 327 31.76 -37.22 18.34
N ASP A 328 31.91 -38.10 17.35
CA ASP A 328 31.23 -37.98 16.04
C ASP A 328 29.69 -38.05 16.17
N PHE A 329 29.18 -38.91 17.01
CA PHE A 329 27.74 -38.98 17.34
C PHE A 329 27.24 -37.67 17.98
N ALA A 330 27.94 -37.21 19.02
CA ALA A 330 27.57 -36.00 19.74
C ALA A 330 27.66 -34.75 18.85
N LEU A 331 28.70 -34.68 17.98
CA LEU A 331 28.88 -33.62 17.02
C LEU A 331 27.76 -33.58 15.97
N THR A 332 27.36 -34.76 15.45
CA THR A 332 26.24 -34.88 14.53
C THR A 332 24.95 -34.33 15.15
N ARG A 333 24.67 -34.65 16.42
CA ARG A 333 23.48 -34.14 17.14
C ARG A 333 23.52 -32.62 17.30
N MET A 334 24.68 -32.07 17.68
CA MET A 334 24.89 -30.61 17.75
C MET A 334 24.60 -29.93 16.39
N VAL A 335 25.21 -30.40 15.32
CA VAL A 335 25.01 -29.84 13.98
C VAL A 335 23.55 -29.95 13.54
N THR A 336 22.90 -31.10 13.81
CA THR A 336 21.47 -31.29 13.48
C THR A 336 20.58 -30.29 14.21
N VAL A 337 20.82 -30.04 15.50
CA VAL A 337 20.08 -29.04 16.31
C VAL A 337 20.29 -27.65 15.72
N MET A 338 21.54 -27.27 15.43
CA MET A 338 21.84 -25.94 14.84
C MET A 338 21.16 -25.72 13.49
N VAL A 339 21.16 -26.73 12.62
CA VAL A 339 20.53 -26.66 11.29
C VAL A 339 19.02 -26.56 11.40
N ILE A 340 18.37 -27.39 12.22
CA ILE A 340 16.91 -27.40 12.37
C ILE A 340 16.40 -26.12 13.02
N ALA A 341 17.11 -25.62 14.03
CA ALA A 341 16.73 -24.41 14.75
C ALA A 341 17.00 -23.12 13.96
N CYS A 342 17.57 -23.21 12.75
CA CYS A 342 17.84 -22.06 11.89
C CYS A 342 16.55 -21.30 11.56
N PRO A 343 16.46 -19.98 11.82
CA PRO A 343 15.25 -19.18 11.64
C PRO A 343 15.00 -18.78 10.16
N HIS A 344 15.33 -19.65 9.20
CA HIS A 344 15.27 -19.34 7.77
C HIS A 344 13.87 -18.95 7.30
N ALA A 345 12.86 -19.75 7.61
CA ALA A 345 11.45 -19.46 7.25
C ALA A 345 10.93 -18.17 7.92
N LEU A 346 11.45 -17.83 9.10
CA LEU A 346 11.04 -16.65 9.86
C LEU A 346 11.48 -15.35 9.18
N GLY A 347 12.67 -15.33 8.58
CA GLY A 347 13.16 -14.17 7.81
C GLY A 347 12.27 -13.81 6.62
N LEU A 348 11.52 -14.79 6.07
CA LEU A 348 10.61 -14.62 4.95
C LEU A 348 9.15 -14.40 5.35
N ALA A 349 8.77 -14.87 6.55
CA ALA A 349 7.38 -15.00 6.99
C ALA A 349 6.59 -13.68 6.91
N ILE A 350 7.20 -12.55 7.26
CA ILE A 350 6.58 -11.24 7.27
C ILE A 350 6.86 -10.45 6.00
N PRO A 351 8.12 -10.28 5.52
CA PRO A 351 8.39 -9.49 4.33
C PRO A 351 7.61 -9.92 3.09
N LEU A 352 7.41 -11.22 2.90
CA LEU A 352 6.66 -11.71 1.76
C LEU A 352 5.17 -11.36 1.85
N VAL A 353 4.55 -11.47 3.04
CA VAL A 353 3.16 -11.06 3.24
C VAL A 353 3.01 -9.56 3.06
N VAL A 354 3.99 -8.76 3.52
CA VAL A 354 4.05 -7.31 3.29
C VAL A 354 4.06 -7.01 1.79
N ALA A 355 4.96 -7.62 1.03
CA ALA A 355 5.07 -7.38 -0.40
C ALA A 355 3.79 -7.77 -1.16
N VAL A 356 3.19 -8.93 -0.84
CA VAL A 356 1.93 -9.38 -1.44
C VAL A 356 0.77 -8.45 -1.07
N SER A 357 0.63 -8.07 0.22
CA SER A 357 -0.46 -7.20 0.67
C SER A 357 -0.36 -5.79 0.10
N THR A 358 0.84 -5.21 0.01
CA THR A 358 1.06 -3.90 -0.58
C THR A 358 0.75 -3.91 -2.09
N SER A 359 1.17 -4.97 -2.79
CA SER A 359 0.82 -5.17 -4.20
C SER A 359 -0.70 -5.29 -4.41
N LEU A 360 -1.39 -6.06 -3.55
CA LEU A 360 -2.84 -6.23 -3.62
C LEU A 360 -3.58 -4.93 -3.29
N ALA A 361 -3.11 -4.17 -2.28
CA ALA A 361 -3.64 -2.86 -1.93
C ALA A 361 -3.54 -1.89 -3.11
N ALA A 362 -2.36 -1.76 -3.71
CA ALA A 362 -2.13 -0.86 -4.84
C ALA A 362 -3.03 -1.19 -6.06
N ARG A 363 -3.21 -2.47 -6.39
CA ARG A 363 -4.14 -2.91 -7.47
C ARG A 363 -5.60 -2.56 -7.21
N ARG A 364 -5.98 -2.29 -5.96
CA ARG A 364 -7.33 -1.88 -5.55
C ARG A 364 -7.45 -0.36 -5.38
N GLY A 365 -6.41 0.39 -5.69
CA GLY A 365 -6.37 1.82 -5.48
C GLY A 365 -6.15 2.22 -4.01
N PHE A 366 -5.61 1.33 -3.17
CA PHE A 366 -5.26 1.63 -1.77
C PHE A 366 -3.77 1.90 -1.67
N LEU A 367 -3.37 3.15 -1.51
CA LEU A 367 -1.98 3.58 -1.41
C LEU A 367 -1.59 3.68 0.07
N ILE A 368 -0.73 2.78 0.52
CA ILE A 368 -0.27 2.71 1.91
C ILE A 368 0.99 3.56 2.04
N ARG A 369 0.92 4.69 2.75
CA ARG A 369 2.07 5.52 3.10
C ARG A 369 2.73 5.08 4.40
N ASP A 370 1.93 4.88 5.45
CA ASP A 370 2.41 4.35 6.73
C ASP A 370 1.97 2.89 6.91
N ARG A 371 2.96 2.01 6.87
CA ARG A 371 2.74 0.59 7.10
C ARG A 371 2.25 0.29 8.51
N THR A 372 2.70 1.05 9.50
CA THR A 372 2.29 0.87 10.90
C THR A 372 0.83 1.23 11.11
N ALA A 373 0.36 2.31 10.48
CA ALA A 373 -1.03 2.70 10.49
C ALA A 373 -1.92 1.65 9.77
N PHE A 374 -1.49 1.13 8.61
CA PHE A 374 -2.19 0.03 7.95
C PHE A 374 -2.32 -1.22 8.85
N GLU A 375 -1.28 -1.59 9.59
CA GLU A 375 -1.35 -2.70 10.55
C GLU A 375 -2.25 -2.39 11.74
N ARG A 376 -2.36 -1.12 12.18
CA ARG A 376 -3.32 -0.69 13.21
C ARG A 376 -4.75 -0.76 12.72
N ALA A 377 -5.02 -0.51 11.43
CA ALA A 377 -6.37 -0.52 10.86
C ALA A 377 -7.12 -1.85 11.13
N ARG A 378 -6.41 -2.96 11.38
CA ARG A 378 -7.04 -4.23 11.78
C ARG A 378 -7.80 -4.18 13.10
N ALA A 379 -7.42 -3.28 14.00
CA ALA A 379 -7.88 -3.18 15.39
C ALA A 379 -8.64 -1.87 15.65
N LEU A 380 -9.25 -1.28 14.62
CA LEU A 380 -10.06 -0.09 14.77
C LEU A 380 -11.33 -0.40 15.56
N ASP A 381 -11.63 0.49 16.52
CA ASP A 381 -12.86 0.48 17.33
C ASP A 381 -13.90 1.45 16.76
N ALA A 382 -13.42 2.54 16.11
CA ALA A 382 -14.28 3.57 15.53
C ALA A 382 -13.69 4.13 14.22
N VAL A 383 -14.58 4.48 13.30
CA VAL A 383 -14.28 5.25 12.09
C VAL A 383 -15.09 6.54 12.13
N VAL A 384 -14.42 7.67 12.04
CA VAL A 384 -15.03 9.00 11.95
C VAL A 384 -14.94 9.47 10.52
N PHE A 385 -16.06 9.65 9.86
CA PHE A 385 -16.14 10.19 8.51
C PHE A 385 -16.36 11.71 8.53
N ASP A 386 -15.67 12.43 7.68
CA ASP A 386 -16.17 13.74 7.26
C ASP A 386 -17.48 13.55 6.49
N LYS A 387 -18.35 14.56 6.53
CA LYS A 387 -19.61 14.51 5.77
C LYS A 387 -19.40 14.82 4.30
N THR A 388 -18.92 16.04 4.01
CA THR A 388 -18.94 16.64 2.67
C THR A 388 -17.86 16.05 1.78
N GLY A 389 -18.23 15.57 0.58
CA GLY A 389 -17.29 14.94 -0.34
C GLY A 389 -16.86 13.51 0.04
N THR A 390 -17.19 13.05 1.26
CA THR A 390 -16.86 11.72 1.79
C THR A 390 -18.11 10.84 1.89
N LEU A 391 -19.02 11.08 2.84
CA LEU A 391 -20.31 10.38 2.92
C LEU A 391 -21.34 10.94 1.93
N THR A 392 -21.14 12.16 1.48
CA THR A 392 -21.95 12.85 0.48
C THR A 392 -21.13 13.11 -0.78
N GLU A 393 -21.81 13.45 -1.86
CA GLU A 393 -21.16 13.73 -3.14
C GLU A 393 -20.44 15.10 -3.18
N GLY A 394 -20.68 15.97 -2.17
CA GLY A 394 -20.18 17.34 -2.16
C GLY A 394 -20.92 18.24 -3.16
N ARG A 395 -22.05 17.77 -3.72
CA ARG A 395 -22.90 18.52 -4.62
C ARG A 395 -24.30 18.72 -4.03
N PHE A 396 -24.78 19.94 -4.17
CA PHE A 396 -26.10 20.31 -3.71
C PHE A 396 -27.15 19.82 -4.71
N GLY A 397 -28.08 18.99 -4.30
CA GLY A 397 -29.08 18.38 -5.17
C GLY A 397 -30.48 18.36 -4.57
N VAL A 398 -31.50 18.12 -5.41
CA VAL A 398 -32.90 18.00 -4.99
C VAL A 398 -33.11 16.67 -4.29
N THR A 399 -33.55 16.74 -3.02
CA THR A 399 -33.89 15.55 -2.24
C THR A 399 -35.40 15.28 -2.27
N ASP A 400 -36.23 16.33 -2.28
CA ASP A 400 -37.71 16.21 -2.24
C ASP A 400 -38.34 17.30 -3.08
N VAL A 401 -39.46 16.94 -3.72
CA VAL A 401 -40.38 17.87 -4.39
C VAL A 401 -41.74 17.70 -3.77
N VAL A 402 -42.29 18.78 -3.24
CA VAL A 402 -43.59 18.78 -2.55
C VAL A 402 -44.59 19.64 -3.34
N PRO A 403 -45.54 19.05 -4.08
CA PRO A 403 -46.62 19.81 -4.70
C PRO A 403 -47.53 20.42 -3.61
N LEU A 404 -47.80 21.72 -3.76
CA LEU A 404 -48.71 22.51 -2.89
C LEU A 404 -50.05 22.80 -3.56
N ALA A 405 -50.18 22.43 -4.83
CA ALA A 405 -51.39 22.52 -5.64
C ALA A 405 -51.65 21.18 -6.34
N GLU A 406 -52.74 21.04 -7.08
CA GLU A 406 -53.03 19.84 -7.90
C GLU A 406 -52.12 19.81 -9.15
N LEU A 407 -50.80 19.60 -8.91
CA LEU A 407 -49.75 19.48 -9.92
C LEU A 407 -48.90 18.25 -9.64
N PRO A 408 -48.44 17.51 -10.65
CA PRO A 408 -47.45 16.45 -10.48
C PRO A 408 -46.11 17.02 -9.99
N GLU A 409 -45.34 16.24 -9.20
CA GLU A 409 -43.98 16.60 -8.78
C GLU A 409 -43.09 16.91 -9.96
N GLU A 410 -43.21 16.14 -11.04
CA GLU A 410 -42.45 16.32 -12.27
C GLU A 410 -42.69 17.67 -12.94
N GLU A 411 -43.93 18.19 -12.87
CA GLU A 411 -44.27 19.50 -13.43
C GLU A 411 -43.72 20.66 -12.59
N VAL A 412 -43.72 20.50 -11.26
CA VAL A 412 -43.12 21.45 -10.32
C VAL A 412 -41.60 21.54 -10.62
N LEU A 413 -40.94 20.39 -10.75
CA LEU A 413 -39.52 20.33 -11.03
C LEU A 413 -39.19 20.84 -12.43
N ARG A 414 -39.99 20.50 -13.43
CA ARG A 414 -39.82 20.90 -14.84
C ARG A 414 -39.88 22.41 -15.03
N TRP A 415 -40.87 23.08 -14.43
CA TRP A 415 -40.99 24.55 -14.51
C TRP A 415 -39.86 25.24 -13.74
N ALA A 416 -39.53 24.75 -12.53
CA ALA A 416 -38.40 25.31 -11.78
C ALA A 416 -37.07 25.18 -12.53
N ALA A 417 -36.82 24.00 -13.09
CA ALA A 417 -35.60 23.75 -13.86
C ALA A 417 -35.55 24.57 -15.16
N GLY A 418 -36.69 24.76 -15.86
CA GLY A 418 -36.76 25.60 -17.02
C GLY A 418 -36.41 27.07 -16.72
N LEU A 419 -36.87 27.60 -15.57
CA LEU A 419 -36.52 28.96 -15.14
C LEU A 419 -35.06 29.08 -14.71
N GLU A 420 -34.53 28.08 -13.99
CA GLU A 420 -33.17 28.06 -13.43
C GLU A 420 -32.09 27.65 -14.44
N ALA A 421 -32.47 27.21 -15.66
CA ALA A 421 -31.54 26.71 -16.69
C ALA A 421 -30.44 27.69 -17.12
N GLN A 422 -30.64 29.00 -16.87
CA GLN A 422 -29.67 30.05 -17.18
C GLN A 422 -28.90 30.58 -15.96
N SER A 423 -29.08 29.95 -14.78
CA SER A 423 -28.46 30.37 -13.54
C SER A 423 -27.28 29.45 -13.16
N GLU A 424 -26.18 30.02 -12.74
CA GLU A 424 -25.00 29.29 -12.22
C GLU A 424 -25.07 29.08 -10.69
N HIS A 425 -26.17 29.46 -10.06
CA HIS A 425 -26.32 29.31 -8.61
C HIS A 425 -26.39 27.82 -8.22
N PRO A 426 -25.75 27.35 -7.12
CA PRO A 426 -25.76 25.92 -6.71
C PRO A 426 -27.16 25.32 -6.60
N ILE A 427 -28.16 26.09 -6.15
CA ILE A 427 -29.57 25.67 -6.12
C ILE A 427 -30.10 25.40 -7.53
N ALA A 428 -29.82 26.31 -8.47
CA ALA A 428 -30.23 26.18 -9.86
C ALA A 428 -29.60 24.96 -10.52
N THR A 429 -28.28 24.81 -10.37
CA THR A 429 -27.54 23.64 -10.89
C THR A 429 -28.15 22.34 -10.35
N GLY A 430 -28.49 22.27 -9.06
CA GLY A 430 -29.10 21.09 -8.44
C GLY A 430 -30.51 20.79 -8.98
N ILE A 431 -31.35 21.83 -9.20
CA ILE A 431 -32.70 21.69 -9.77
C ILE A 431 -32.64 21.22 -11.23
N VAL A 432 -31.76 21.81 -12.05
CA VAL A 432 -31.59 21.45 -13.45
C VAL A 432 -31.06 20.02 -13.59
N ALA A 433 -30.06 19.64 -12.77
CA ALA A 433 -29.52 18.29 -12.76
C ALA A 433 -30.58 17.25 -12.41
N ALA A 434 -31.37 17.49 -11.36
CA ALA A 434 -32.45 16.59 -10.94
C ALA A 434 -33.55 16.42 -12.03
N ALA A 435 -33.86 17.48 -12.78
CA ALA A 435 -34.77 17.38 -13.90
C ALA A 435 -34.17 16.55 -15.05
N GLY A 436 -32.90 16.72 -15.33
CA GLY A 436 -32.15 15.94 -16.33
C GLY A 436 -32.08 14.46 -15.98
N GLU A 437 -31.79 14.10 -14.72
CA GLU A 437 -31.77 12.72 -14.19
C GLU A 437 -33.13 12.03 -14.33
N ARG A 438 -34.23 12.79 -14.21
CA ARG A 438 -35.61 12.30 -14.43
C ARG A 438 -36.04 12.31 -15.89
N GLY A 439 -35.16 12.71 -16.83
CA GLY A 439 -35.43 12.76 -18.27
C GLY A 439 -36.48 13.82 -18.67
N LEU A 440 -36.64 14.88 -17.87
CA LEU A 440 -37.63 15.91 -18.13
C LEU A 440 -37.12 16.88 -19.18
N MET A 441 -37.92 17.15 -20.21
CA MET A 441 -37.63 18.21 -21.20
C MET A 441 -37.88 19.58 -20.57
N LEU A 442 -36.83 20.41 -20.50
CA LEU A 442 -36.91 21.74 -19.92
C LEU A 442 -37.63 22.72 -20.88
N PRO A 443 -38.69 23.38 -20.40
CA PRO A 443 -39.33 24.43 -21.22
C PRO A 443 -38.44 25.67 -21.30
N PRO A 444 -38.42 26.39 -22.45
CA PRO A 444 -37.69 27.64 -22.54
C PRO A 444 -38.28 28.70 -21.62
N ALA A 445 -37.40 29.43 -20.92
CA ALA A 445 -37.79 30.56 -20.09
C ALA A 445 -37.47 31.91 -20.79
N GLU A 446 -38.36 32.85 -20.67
CA GLU A 446 -38.24 34.20 -21.23
C GLU A 446 -38.21 35.25 -20.10
N GLY A 447 -37.41 36.32 -20.31
CA GLY A 447 -37.36 37.44 -19.37
C GLY A 447 -36.82 37.11 -18.00
N VAL A 448 -35.94 36.12 -17.88
CA VAL A 448 -35.35 35.65 -16.62
C VAL A 448 -34.58 36.77 -15.94
N LYS A 449 -34.90 37.04 -14.66
CA LYS A 449 -34.25 38.05 -13.80
C LYS A 449 -33.98 37.50 -12.45
N ALA A 450 -32.77 37.72 -11.94
CA ALA A 450 -32.45 37.42 -10.53
C ALA A 450 -33.10 38.44 -9.59
N ILE A 451 -33.68 37.94 -8.52
CA ILE A 451 -34.14 38.73 -7.35
C ILE A 451 -33.02 38.64 -6.32
N PRO A 452 -32.16 39.68 -6.15
CA PRO A 452 -30.95 39.56 -5.34
C PRO A 452 -31.20 39.03 -3.92
N GLY A 453 -30.55 37.90 -3.57
CA GLY A 453 -30.67 37.24 -2.28
C GLY A 453 -32.03 36.57 -1.99
N ARG A 454 -32.92 36.48 -2.97
CA ARG A 454 -34.33 35.99 -2.78
C ARG A 454 -34.76 34.96 -3.78
N GLY A 455 -34.19 34.90 -4.98
CA GLY A 455 -34.57 33.92 -6.01
C GLY A 455 -34.44 34.44 -7.43
N VAL A 456 -35.25 33.87 -8.33
CA VAL A 456 -35.30 34.18 -9.76
C VAL A 456 -36.76 34.25 -10.23
N GLU A 457 -37.06 35.10 -11.19
CA GLU A 457 -38.38 35.25 -11.85
C GLU A 457 -38.24 35.26 -13.35
N GLY A 458 -39.30 34.87 -14.04
CA GLY A 458 -39.40 34.89 -15.51
C GLY A 458 -40.70 34.31 -15.99
N HIS A 459 -40.79 34.05 -17.30
CA HIS A 459 -41.95 33.44 -17.93
C HIS A 459 -41.58 32.09 -18.52
N VAL A 460 -42.37 31.05 -18.17
CA VAL A 460 -42.21 29.70 -18.71
C VAL A 460 -43.58 29.26 -19.23
N GLU A 461 -43.64 28.85 -20.49
CA GLU A 461 -44.90 28.48 -21.18
C GLU A 461 -46.00 29.57 -21.07
N GLY A 462 -45.59 30.85 -21.11
CA GLY A 462 -46.49 32.00 -21.04
C GLY A 462 -47.02 32.34 -19.65
N LYS A 463 -46.61 31.63 -18.58
CA LYS A 463 -46.98 31.89 -17.18
C LYS A 463 -45.82 32.61 -16.48
N ALA A 464 -46.19 33.55 -15.59
CA ALA A 464 -45.21 34.19 -14.70
C ALA A 464 -44.78 33.18 -13.60
N ILE A 465 -43.52 32.81 -13.60
CA ILE A 465 -42.94 31.83 -12.68
C ILE A 465 -41.86 32.46 -11.83
N GLN A 466 -41.79 32.13 -10.56
CA GLN A 466 -40.76 32.54 -9.65
C GLN A 466 -40.26 31.32 -8.83
N VAL A 467 -38.93 31.20 -8.67
CA VAL A 467 -38.34 30.28 -7.69
C VAL A 467 -37.69 31.12 -6.61
N VAL A 468 -38.22 31.03 -5.37
CA VAL A 468 -37.94 32.00 -4.32
C VAL A 468 -37.63 31.35 -2.97
N SER A 469 -36.90 32.08 -2.12
CA SER A 469 -36.58 31.68 -0.75
C SER A 469 -37.78 31.81 0.22
N PRO A 470 -37.77 31.13 1.35
CA PRO A 470 -38.80 31.29 2.42
C PRO A 470 -38.95 32.73 2.90
N SER A 471 -37.84 33.49 2.95
CA SER A 471 -37.87 34.91 3.37
C SER A 471 -38.69 35.77 2.43
N PHE A 472 -38.62 35.51 1.13
CA PHE A 472 -39.43 36.22 0.13
C PHE A 472 -40.93 35.96 0.33
N LEU A 473 -41.33 34.71 0.57
CA LEU A 473 -42.76 34.42 0.87
C LEU A 473 -43.25 35.18 2.11
N ALA A 474 -42.45 35.17 3.18
CA ALA A 474 -42.81 35.87 4.40
C ALA A 474 -43.01 37.37 4.20
N GLU A 475 -42.15 38.03 3.39
CA GLU A 475 -42.26 39.45 3.04
C GLU A 475 -43.50 39.76 2.19
N GLN A 476 -43.95 38.80 1.34
CA GLN A 476 -45.15 38.93 0.54
C GLN A 476 -46.42 38.57 1.33
N GLY A 477 -46.29 38.19 2.62
CA GLY A 477 -47.40 37.75 3.45
C GLY A 477 -48.02 36.42 3.04
N LEU A 478 -47.29 35.64 2.24
CA LEU A 478 -47.69 34.31 1.80
C LEU A 478 -47.22 33.26 2.81
N ALA A 479 -48.14 32.54 3.42
CA ALA A 479 -47.84 31.46 4.35
C ALA A 479 -48.08 30.10 3.68
N VAL A 480 -47.11 29.20 3.76
CA VAL A 480 -47.27 27.79 3.37
C VAL A 480 -47.34 26.95 4.64
N GLU A 481 -48.53 26.40 4.92
CA GLU A 481 -48.81 25.58 6.11
C GLU A 481 -48.82 24.08 5.76
N ASP A 482 -47.89 23.60 4.96
CA ASP A 482 -47.76 22.16 4.67
C ASP A 482 -46.81 21.50 5.69
N GLY A 483 -47.30 20.44 6.36
CA GLY A 483 -46.52 19.71 7.38
C GLY A 483 -45.25 19.07 6.80
N ARG A 484 -45.28 18.60 5.54
CA ARG A 484 -44.12 17.99 4.84
C ARG A 484 -43.02 19.02 4.66
N VAL A 485 -43.35 20.25 4.24
CA VAL A 485 -42.38 21.33 4.04
C VAL A 485 -41.77 21.78 5.38
N LYS A 486 -42.57 21.83 6.46
CA LYS A 486 -42.06 22.13 7.80
C LYS A 486 -41.07 21.09 8.29
N GLU A 487 -41.35 19.81 8.02
CA GLU A 487 -40.47 18.71 8.37
C GLU A 487 -39.14 18.78 7.61
N LEU A 488 -39.15 19.02 6.28
CA LEU A 488 -37.96 19.20 5.46
C LEU A 488 -37.09 20.36 5.95
N SER A 489 -37.71 21.48 6.31
CA SER A 489 -37.00 22.62 6.91
C SER A 489 -36.44 22.30 8.31
N ALA A 490 -37.14 21.49 9.12
CA ALA A 490 -36.65 21.04 10.42
C ALA A 490 -35.48 20.05 10.31
N GLN A 491 -35.37 19.33 9.20
CA GLN A 491 -34.18 18.53 8.84
C GLN A 491 -33.00 19.39 8.40
N GLY A 492 -33.16 20.72 8.31
CA GLY A 492 -32.11 21.64 7.89
C GLY A 492 -31.86 21.69 6.39
N LYS A 493 -32.76 21.10 5.59
CA LYS A 493 -32.70 21.19 4.13
C LYS A 493 -32.98 22.61 3.66
N THR A 494 -32.35 23.03 2.58
CA THR A 494 -32.70 24.30 1.93
C THR A 494 -33.98 24.12 1.13
N VAL A 495 -35.02 24.84 1.50
CA VAL A 495 -36.30 24.79 0.79
C VAL A 495 -36.47 26.06 -0.05
N VAL A 496 -36.78 25.88 -1.34
CA VAL A 496 -37.22 26.96 -2.23
C VAL A 496 -38.63 26.68 -2.71
N TYR A 497 -39.35 27.74 -3.05
CA TYR A 497 -40.75 27.65 -3.44
C TYR A 497 -40.94 28.06 -4.89
N LEU A 498 -41.70 27.27 -5.63
CA LEU A 498 -42.18 27.59 -6.97
C LEU A 498 -43.52 28.35 -6.86
N LEU A 499 -43.53 29.57 -7.38
CA LEU A 499 -44.76 30.35 -7.53
C LEU A 499 -45.15 30.42 -9.00
N VAL A 500 -46.43 30.28 -9.27
CA VAL A 500 -47.04 30.51 -10.58
C VAL A 500 -48.11 31.57 -10.40
N GLU A 501 -48.02 32.66 -11.21
CA GLU A 501 -48.91 33.82 -11.10
C GLU A 501 -49.01 34.34 -9.64
N GLY A 502 -47.84 34.37 -8.94
CA GLY A 502 -47.74 34.85 -7.57
C GLY A 502 -48.29 33.91 -6.50
N LYS A 503 -48.75 32.69 -6.83
CA LYS A 503 -49.28 31.71 -5.87
C LYS A 503 -48.29 30.56 -5.69
N PRO A 504 -47.99 30.12 -4.46
CA PRO A 504 -47.12 28.99 -4.23
C PRO A 504 -47.79 27.68 -4.71
N VAL A 505 -47.15 26.98 -5.66
CA VAL A 505 -47.65 25.74 -6.26
C VAL A 505 -46.79 24.54 -5.94
N GLY A 506 -45.58 24.74 -5.46
CA GLY A 506 -44.68 23.67 -5.06
C GLY A 506 -43.52 24.15 -4.18
N ALA A 507 -42.94 23.24 -3.44
CA ALA A 507 -41.71 23.45 -2.69
C ALA A 507 -40.67 22.39 -3.11
N ILE A 508 -39.41 22.81 -3.24
CA ILE A 508 -38.29 21.94 -3.62
C ILE A 508 -37.27 22.02 -2.48
N ALA A 509 -36.97 20.88 -1.90
CA ALA A 509 -35.96 20.76 -0.85
C ALA A 509 -34.64 20.26 -1.46
N LEU A 510 -33.56 20.92 -1.08
CA LEU A 510 -32.21 20.58 -1.53
C LEU A 510 -31.29 20.35 -0.32
N ALA A 511 -30.37 19.41 -0.48
CA ALA A 511 -29.29 19.16 0.45
C ALA A 511 -28.07 18.61 -0.29
N ASP A 512 -26.94 18.45 0.42
CA ASP A 512 -25.81 17.70 -0.08
C ASP A 512 -26.20 16.22 -0.19
N LEU A 513 -26.09 15.65 -1.39
CA LEU A 513 -26.62 14.32 -1.69
C LEU A 513 -25.76 13.23 -1.02
N ILE A 514 -26.43 12.37 -0.26
CA ILE A 514 -25.80 11.19 0.35
C ILE A 514 -25.42 10.21 -0.77
N ARG A 515 -24.17 9.73 -0.75
CA ARG A 515 -23.72 8.71 -1.71
C ARG A 515 -24.48 7.39 -1.46
N PRO A 516 -25.00 6.72 -2.50
CA PRO A 516 -25.60 5.40 -2.36
C PRO A 516 -24.69 4.39 -1.64
N GLU A 517 -23.40 4.44 -1.94
CA GLU A 517 -22.36 3.58 -1.38
C GLU A 517 -22.14 3.78 0.13
N SER A 518 -22.54 4.94 0.68
CA SER A 518 -22.37 5.25 2.10
C SER A 518 -23.22 4.35 3.00
N HIS A 519 -24.41 3.97 2.57
CA HIS A 519 -25.27 3.03 3.32
C HIS A 519 -24.60 1.65 3.46
N GLU A 520 -24.06 1.11 2.36
CA GLU A 520 -23.36 -0.18 2.36
C GLU A 520 -22.08 -0.10 3.22
N ALA A 521 -21.30 0.98 3.08
CA ALA A 521 -20.08 1.18 3.85
C ALA A 521 -20.34 1.20 5.36
N VAL A 522 -21.37 1.92 5.81
CA VAL A 522 -21.75 1.98 7.22
C VAL A 522 -22.20 0.62 7.73
N GLN A 523 -23.03 -0.10 6.97
CA GLN A 523 -23.50 -1.44 7.34
C GLN A 523 -22.34 -2.43 7.46
N GLU A 524 -21.40 -2.43 6.49
CA GLU A 524 -20.23 -3.30 6.51
C GLU A 524 -19.32 -3.02 7.72
N LEU A 525 -19.05 -1.74 8.03
CA LEU A 525 -18.22 -1.37 9.18
C LEU A 525 -18.89 -1.80 10.49
N LYS A 526 -20.20 -1.60 10.64
CA LYS A 526 -20.96 -2.05 11.81
C LYS A 526 -20.97 -3.58 11.93
N ALA A 527 -21.10 -4.31 10.82
CA ALA A 527 -20.98 -5.77 10.80
C ALA A 527 -19.60 -6.25 11.23
N MET A 528 -18.54 -5.45 11.05
CA MET A 528 -17.19 -5.72 11.57
C MET A 528 -17.02 -5.39 13.06
N GLY A 529 -18.04 -4.86 13.74
CA GLY A 529 -18.01 -4.42 15.12
C GLY A 529 -17.36 -3.05 15.31
N ILE A 530 -17.27 -2.22 14.27
CA ILE A 530 -16.67 -0.90 14.29
C ILE A 530 -17.78 0.15 14.41
N ARG A 531 -17.62 1.11 15.33
CA ARG A 531 -18.52 2.25 15.46
C ARG A 531 -18.30 3.22 14.31
N VAL A 532 -19.39 3.72 13.75
CA VAL A 532 -19.33 4.68 12.65
C VAL A 532 -19.88 6.03 13.11
N LEU A 533 -19.02 7.03 13.08
CA LEU A 533 -19.31 8.39 13.52
C LEU A 533 -19.16 9.36 12.35
N MET A 534 -19.83 10.49 12.42
CA MET A 534 -19.70 11.57 11.44
C MET A 534 -19.22 12.87 12.11
N LEU A 535 -18.43 13.64 11.39
CA LEU A 535 -17.94 14.94 11.80
C LEU A 535 -18.22 15.95 10.68
N THR A 536 -18.88 17.06 11.01
CA THR A 536 -19.29 18.07 10.02
C THR A 536 -19.31 19.48 10.59
N GLY A 537 -19.08 20.48 9.73
CA GLY A 537 -19.30 21.90 10.03
C GLY A 537 -20.76 22.34 9.95
N ASP A 538 -21.64 21.47 9.43
CA ASP A 538 -23.04 21.80 9.24
C ASP A 538 -23.80 21.99 10.56
N ALA A 539 -24.98 22.63 10.44
CA ALA A 539 -25.90 22.79 11.53
C ALA A 539 -26.44 21.46 12.05
N GLU A 540 -26.71 21.42 13.34
CA GLU A 540 -27.21 20.24 14.08
C GLU A 540 -28.39 19.50 13.39
N PRO A 541 -29.42 20.19 12.82
CA PRO A 541 -30.52 19.50 12.14
C PRO A 541 -30.06 18.69 10.92
N VAL A 542 -29.15 19.25 10.10
CA VAL A 542 -28.60 18.56 8.92
C VAL A 542 -27.80 17.33 9.34
N ALA A 543 -26.92 17.50 10.33
CA ALA A 543 -26.08 16.41 10.83
C ALA A 543 -26.93 15.26 11.39
N ARG A 544 -27.99 15.59 12.14
CA ARG A 544 -28.93 14.61 12.70
C ARG A 544 -29.69 13.87 11.61
N TRP A 545 -30.14 14.57 10.58
CA TRP A 545 -30.79 13.95 9.45
C TRP A 545 -29.90 12.96 8.72
N VAL A 546 -28.69 13.38 8.33
CA VAL A 546 -27.72 12.49 7.65
C VAL A 546 -27.34 11.29 8.52
N ALA A 547 -27.10 11.52 9.82
CA ALA A 547 -26.77 10.45 10.76
C ALA A 547 -27.92 9.44 10.91
N GLY A 548 -29.16 9.92 10.96
CA GLY A 548 -30.37 9.08 11.03
C GLY A 548 -30.58 8.28 9.76
N GLU A 549 -30.40 8.90 8.58
CA GLU A 549 -30.55 8.28 7.27
C GLU A 549 -29.54 7.15 7.06
N LEU A 550 -28.27 7.40 7.39
CA LEU A 550 -27.19 6.42 7.28
C LEU A 550 -27.16 5.42 8.46
N GLY A 551 -27.92 5.68 9.53
CA GLY A 551 -27.92 4.85 10.74
C GLY A 551 -26.58 4.88 11.48
N LEU A 552 -25.93 6.05 11.59
CA LEU A 552 -24.66 6.22 12.29
C LEU A 552 -24.81 6.02 13.81
N ASP A 553 -23.70 5.71 14.51
CA ASP A 553 -23.72 5.51 15.96
C ASP A 553 -23.67 6.84 16.74
N ASP A 554 -23.02 7.88 16.15
CA ASP A 554 -22.93 9.22 16.75
C ASP A 554 -22.50 10.23 15.68
N TYR A 555 -22.62 11.54 15.99
CA TYR A 555 -22.16 12.61 15.10
C TYR A 555 -21.71 13.85 15.88
N PHE A 556 -20.87 14.66 15.25
CA PHE A 556 -20.38 15.94 15.77
C PHE A 556 -20.70 17.02 14.73
N ALA A 557 -21.63 17.91 15.09
CA ALA A 557 -22.09 19.02 14.26
C ALA A 557 -21.42 20.33 14.62
N GLN A 558 -21.47 21.32 13.73
CA GLN A 558 -20.94 22.69 13.93
C GLN A 558 -19.47 22.74 14.31
N VAL A 559 -18.68 21.77 13.84
CA VAL A 559 -17.24 21.68 14.12
C VAL A 559 -16.46 22.45 13.07
N LEU A 560 -15.75 23.50 13.49
CA LEU A 560 -14.90 24.27 12.58
C LEU A 560 -13.68 23.46 12.13
N PRO A 561 -13.11 23.73 10.94
CA PRO A 561 -11.99 22.95 10.39
C PRO A 561 -10.81 22.79 11.36
N HIS A 562 -10.43 23.85 12.08
CA HIS A 562 -9.34 23.83 13.07
C HIS A 562 -9.67 23.07 14.36
N GLU A 563 -10.95 22.81 14.63
CA GLU A 563 -11.44 22.06 15.80
C GLU A 563 -11.57 20.55 15.53
N LYS A 564 -11.64 20.14 14.27
CA LYS A 564 -11.80 18.71 13.87
C LYS A 564 -10.77 17.81 14.55
N ALA A 565 -9.51 18.24 14.59
CA ALA A 565 -8.43 17.51 15.27
C ALA A 565 -8.67 17.35 16.79
N LYS A 566 -9.31 18.33 17.45
CA LYS A 566 -9.67 18.26 18.87
C LYS A 566 -10.74 17.20 19.11
N VAL A 567 -11.76 17.14 18.25
CA VAL A 567 -12.84 16.12 18.33
C VAL A 567 -12.24 14.72 18.19
N ILE A 568 -11.35 14.49 17.22
CA ILE A 568 -10.68 13.20 17.06
C ILE A 568 -9.92 12.81 18.33
N ARG A 569 -9.17 13.74 18.95
CA ARG A 569 -8.48 13.48 20.22
C ARG A 569 -9.45 13.11 21.35
N GLN A 570 -10.59 13.80 21.46
CA GLN A 570 -11.63 13.48 22.46
C GLN A 570 -12.21 12.08 22.27
N VAL A 571 -12.40 11.63 21.03
CA VAL A 571 -12.85 10.25 20.75
C VAL A 571 -11.77 9.24 21.18
N LYS A 572 -10.49 9.53 20.91
CA LYS A 572 -9.35 8.69 21.34
C LYS A 572 -9.19 8.63 22.86
N GLU A 573 -9.46 9.72 23.58
CA GLU A 573 -9.42 9.78 25.06
C GLU A 573 -10.40 8.82 25.72
N LYS A 574 -11.44 8.37 25.00
CA LYS A 574 -12.34 7.29 25.44
C LYS A 574 -11.70 5.89 25.37
N GLY A 575 -10.43 5.78 25.01
CA GLY A 575 -9.67 4.51 24.89
C GLY A 575 -9.93 3.77 23.58
N LEU A 576 -10.50 4.42 22.57
CA LEU A 576 -10.80 3.83 21.26
C LEU A 576 -9.62 4.02 20.29
N THR A 577 -9.38 3.01 19.46
CA THR A 577 -8.51 3.14 18.28
C THR A 577 -9.34 3.71 17.13
N VAL A 578 -8.98 4.90 16.66
CA VAL A 578 -9.82 5.73 15.79
C VAL A 578 -9.18 5.92 14.42
N ALA A 579 -9.94 5.67 13.35
CA ALA A 579 -9.64 6.17 12.02
C ALA A 579 -10.42 7.47 11.75
N MET A 580 -9.78 8.42 11.07
CA MET A 580 -10.44 9.57 10.45
C MET A 580 -10.41 9.39 8.93
N VAL A 581 -11.56 9.61 8.29
CA VAL A 581 -11.76 9.53 6.84
C VAL A 581 -12.24 10.86 6.32
N GLY A 582 -11.54 11.44 5.35
CA GLY A 582 -11.89 12.72 4.75
C GLY A 582 -11.24 12.92 3.38
N ASP A 583 -11.52 14.05 2.72
CA ASP A 583 -10.97 14.40 1.40
C ASP A 583 -9.51 14.90 1.43
N GLY A 584 -8.98 15.17 2.61
CA GLY A 584 -7.59 15.58 2.87
C GLY A 584 -7.30 17.06 2.77
N VAL A 585 -8.13 17.87 2.14
CA VAL A 585 -7.84 19.31 1.96
C VAL A 585 -8.12 20.07 3.25
N ASN A 586 -9.32 19.89 3.80
CA ASN A 586 -9.75 20.58 5.03
C ASN A 586 -9.50 19.74 6.29
N ASP A 587 -9.25 18.45 6.14
CA ASP A 587 -9.19 17.46 7.20
C ASP A 587 -7.77 17.05 7.59
N ALA A 588 -6.74 17.57 6.93
CA ALA A 588 -5.34 17.22 7.17
C ALA A 588 -4.94 17.19 8.66
N PRO A 589 -5.31 18.18 9.51
CA PRO A 589 -5.01 18.12 10.93
C PRO A 589 -5.76 17.03 11.69
N ALA A 590 -6.98 16.70 11.25
CA ALA A 590 -7.80 15.65 11.84
C ALA A 590 -7.26 14.26 11.45
N LEU A 591 -6.91 14.05 10.17
CA LEU A 591 -6.27 12.85 9.65
C LEU A 591 -4.98 12.54 10.43
N ALA A 592 -4.10 13.55 10.60
CA ALA A 592 -2.85 13.39 11.34
C ALA A 592 -3.05 13.14 12.85
N SER A 593 -4.21 13.51 13.42
CA SER A 593 -4.51 13.31 14.85
C SER A 593 -5.11 11.94 15.16
N ALA A 594 -5.61 11.21 14.16
CA ALA A 594 -6.18 9.88 14.29
C ALA A 594 -5.08 8.82 14.54
N ASP A 595 -5.48 7.58 14.86
CA ASP A 595 -4.56 6.43 14.88
C ASP A 595 -4.28 5.92 13.47
N VAL A 596 -5.24 6.17 12.56
CA VAL A 596 -5.14 5.90 11.13
C VAL A 596 -5.84 7.03 10.37
N GLY A 597 -5.08 7.83 9.64
CA GLY A 597 -5.62 8.84 8.72
C GLY A 597 -5.87 8.25 7.34
N ILE A 598 -7.09 8.35 6.83
CA ILE A 598 -7.49 7.80 5.53
C ILE A 598 -8.02 8.92 4.66
N ALA A 599 -7.33 9.24 3.57
CA ALA A 599 -7.85 10.14 2.54
C ALA A 599 -8.64 9.33 1.50
N ILE A 600 -9.77 9.90 1.06
CA ILE A 600 -10.66 9.26 0.07
C ILE A 600 -10.87 10.19 -1.13
N GLY A 601 -10.85 9.63 -2.34
CA GLY A 601 -11.03 10.41 -3.58
C GLY A 601 -9.88 11.39 -3.84
N ALA A 602 -8.68 11.04 -3.39
CA ALA A 602 -7.55 11.95 -3.34
C ALA A 602 -6.93 12.16 -4.73
N GLY A 603 -7.41 13.17 -5.44
CA GLY A 603 -6.72 13.76 -6.57
C GLY A 603 -5.73 14.89 -6.19
N THR A 604 -5.62 15.27 -4.91
CA THR A 604 -4.81 16.41 -4.47
C THR A 604 -3.54 15.99 -3.74
N ASP A 605 -2.45 16.72 -4.02
CA ASP A 605 -1.14 16.49 -3.37
C ASP A 605 -1.22 16.62 -1.84
N VAL A 606 -2.09 17.52 -1.33
CA VAL A 606 -2.29 17.75 0.12
C VAL A 606 -2.88 16.53 0.82
N ALA A 607 -3.82 15.84 0.18
CA ALA A 607 -4.40 14.61 0.71
C ALA A 607 -3.36 13.48 0.78
N ILE A 608 -2.55 13.36 -0.28
CA ILE A 608 -1.47 12.39 -0.34
C ILE A 608 -0.43 12.65 0.77
N GLU A 609 -0.15 13.91 1.11
CA GLU A 609 0.86 14.24 2.12
C GLU A 609 0.38 14.09 3.57
N SER A 610 -0.91 14.22 3.85
CA SER A 610 -1.46 14.29 5.21
C SER A 610 -1.99 12.96 5.76
N ALA A 611 -2.37 12.01 4.89
CA ALA A 611 -2.96 10.74 5.27
C ALA A 611 -1.93 9.61 5.38
N ASP A 612 -2.20 8.62 6.22
CA ASP A 612 -1.44 7.37 6.32
C ASP A 612 -1.77 6.40 5.19
N ILE A 613 -3.04 6.43 4.74
CA ILE A 613 -3.57 5.60 3.66
C ILE A 613 -4.40 6.48 2.74
N VAL A 614 -4.21 6.33 1.45
CA VAL A 614 -4.95 7.07 0.43
C VAL A 614 -5.78 6.09 -0.39
N LEU A 615 -7.08 6.31 -0.43
CA LEU A 615 -8.02 5.59 -1.28
C LEU A 615 -8.28 6.44 -2.53
N VAL A 616 -7.88 5.92 -3.68
CA VAL A 616 -7.90 6.67 -4.95
C VAL A 616 -9.34 7.02 -5.35
N ARG A 617 -10.28 6.12 -5.11
CA ARG A 617 -11.69 6.32 -5.41
C ARG A 617 -12.40 7.10 -4.30
N SER A 618 -13.45 7.84 -4.68
CA SER A 618 -14.35 8.50 -3.73
C SER A 618 -15.47 7.55 -3.25
N ASP A 619 -15.14 6.28 -2.98
CA ASP A 619 -16.09 5.24 -2.57
C ASP A 619 -15.90 4.88 -1.08
N PRO A 620 -16.85 5.21 -0.18
CA PRO A 620 -16.73 4.89 1.24
C PRO A 620 -16.60 3.39 1.56
N ARG A 621 -17.06 2.49 0.67
CA ARG A 621 -16.92 1.03 0.82
C ARG A 621 -15.46 0.59 0.81
N ASP A 622 -14.58 1.37 0.19
CA ASP A 622 -13.15 1.10 0.17
C ASP A 622 -12.51 1.16 1.55
N VAL A 623 -13.06 1.93 2.48
CA VAL A 623 -12.62 1.95 3.89
C VAL A 623 -12.83 0.58 4.52
N ALA A 624 -14.02 -0.01 4.36
CA ALA A 624 -14.31 -1.35 4.87
C ALA A 624 -13.44 -2.42 4.19
N ALA A 625 -13.26 -2.33 2.86
CA ALA A 625 -12.42 -3.24 2.09
C ALA A 625 -10.94 -3.16 2.52
N MET A 626 -10.42 -1.96 2.77
CA MET A 626 -9.06 -1.73 3.27
C MET A 626 -8.86 -2.34 4.66
N ILE A 627 -9.83 -2.17 5.59
CA ILE A 627 -9.77 -2.78 6.92
C ILE A 627 -9.80 -4.31 6.84
N ARG A 628 -10.63 -4.90 5.96
CA ARG A 628 -10.63 -6.35 5.70
C ARG A 628 -9.27 -6.83 5.23
N LEU A 629 -8.64 -6.10 4.30
CA LEU A 629 -7.30 -6.43 3.81
C LEU A 629 -6.26 -6.35 4.92
N ALA A 630 -6.32 -5.35 5.80
CA ALA A 630 -5.43 -5.21 6.95
C ALA A 630 -5.59 -6.40 7.93
N ARG A 631 -6.83 -6.81 8.26
CA ARG A 631 -7.13 -7.99 9.09
C ARG A 631 -6.61 -9.29 8.46
N ALA A 632 -6.86 -9.49 7.17
CA ALA A 632 -6.40 -10.66 6.42
C ALA A 632 -4.87 -10.72 6.37
N THR A 633 -4.21 -9.58 6.13
CA THR A 633 -2.75 -9.45 6.11
C THR A 633 -2.14 -9.87 7.44
N TYR A 634 -2.64 -9.33 8.55
CA TYR A 634 -2.16 -9.69 9.88
C TYR A 634 -2.39 -11.17 10.20
N GLY A 635 -3.56 -11.70 9.87
CA GLY A 635 -3.86 -13.13 10.01
C GLY A 635 -2.86 -14.02 9.27
N LYS A 636 -2.46 -13.64 8.05
CA LYS A 636 -1.43 -14.35 7.29
C LYS A 636 -0.03 -14.22 7.90
N MET A 637 0.32 -13.05 8.45
CA MET A 637 1.59 -12.88 9.17
C MET A 637 1.67 -13.80 10.38
N VAL A 638 0.60 -13.87 11.19
CA VAL A 638 0.53 -14.75 12.38
C VAL A 638 0.59 -16.22 11.97
N GLN A 639 -0.14 -16.63 10.91
CA GLN A 639 -0.06 -18.00 10.40
C GLN A 639 1.36 -18.36 9.95
N ASN A 640 2.01 -17.49 9.18
CA ASN A 640 3.38 -17.70 8.72
C ASN A 640 4.38 -17.78 9.88
N LEU A 641 4.22 -16.90 10.88
CA LEU A 641 5.03 -16.91 12.09
C LEU A 641 4.83 -18.23 12.87
N GLY A 642 3.58 -18.67 12.99
CA GLY A 642 3.24 -19.94 13.62
C GLY A 642 3.88 -21.14 12.92
N TRP A 643 3.86 -21.19 11.58
CA TRP A 643 4.54 -22.23 10.81
C TRP A 643 6.07 -22.15 10.94
N ALA A 644 6.64 -20.93 10.86
CA ALA A 644 8.09 -20.73 10.89
C ALA A 644 8.74 -21.07 12.25
N VAL A 645 7.98 -20.95 13.34
CA VAL A 645 8.48 -21.23 14.72
C VAL A 645 7.95 -22.57 15.23
N GLY A 646 6.71 -22.91 14.92
CA GLY A 646 6.00 -24.04 15.53
C GLY A 646 6.67 -25.40 15.28
N TYR A 647 7.18 -25.63 14.06
CA TYR A 647 7.86 -26.90 13.77
C TYR A 647 9.14 -27.07 14.60
N ASN A 648 9.84 -25.98 14.96
CA ASN A 648 11.07 -26.02 15.74
C ASN A 648 10.85 -26.61 17.16
N VAL A 649 9.66 -26.37 17.73
CA VAL A 649 9.30 -26.89 19.07
C VAL A 649 9.36 -28.42 19.11
N LEU A 650 8.97 -29.09 18.03
CA LEU A 650 9.02 -30.54 17.90
C LEU A 650 10.37 -31.03 17.34
N ALA A 651 10.89 -30.31 16.35
CA ALA A 651 12.06 -30.76 15.60
C ALA A 651 13.37 -30.61 16.36
N ILE A 652 13.54 -29.60 17.23
CA ILE A 652 14.75 -29.39 18.03
C ILE A 652 14.98 -30.56 19.04
N PRO A 653 13.99 -30.99 19.85
CA PRO A 653 14.15 -32.16 20.72
C PRO A 653 14.48 -33.44 19.95
N LEU A 654 13.82 -33.66 18.79
CA LEU A 654 14.11 -34.81 17.94
C LEU A 654 15.54 -34.78 17.40
N ALA A 655 16.00 -33.61 16.96
CA ALA A 655 17.38 -33.41 16.50
C ALA A 655 18.41 -33.67 17.63
N ALA A 656 18.09 -33.21 18.84
CA ALA A 656 18.92 -33.47 20.01
C ALA A 656 18.98 -34.94 20.40
N GLY A 657 18.07 -35.77 19.87
CA GLY A 657 18.05 -37.22 20.14
C GLY A 657 17.05 -37.66 21.22
N ALA A 658 15.96 -36.91 21.45
CA ALA A 658 14.91 -37.26 22.41
C ALA A 658 14.32 -38.66 22.17
N LEU A 659 14.27 -39.14 20.93
CA LEU A 659 13.78 -40.47 20.58
C LEU A 659 14.92 -41.47 20.27
N TYR A 660 16.14 -41.20 20.76
CA TYR A 660 17.28 -42.10 20.56
C TYR A 660 17.00 -43.53 21.04
N ALA A 661 16.35 -43.68 22.20
CA ALA A 661 16.00 -44.96 22.75
C ALA A 661 15.02 -45.78 21.87
N LEU A 662 14.25 -45.12 21.03
CA LEU A 662 13.33 -45.72 20.03
C LEU A 662 13.98 -45.92 18.67
N GLY A 663 15.28 -45.64 18.52
CA GLY A 663 16.01 -45.76 17.26
C GLY A 663 15.74 -44.66 16.26
N VAL A 664 15.01 -43.61 16.64
CA VAL A 664 14.69 -42.47 15.75
C VAL A 664 15.74 -41.38 15.91
N LEU A 665 16.49 -41.14 14.85
CA LEU A 665 17.52 -40.11 14.79
C LEU A 665 17.38 -39.31 13.51
N LEU A 666 17.35 -37.99 13.63
CA LEU A 666 17.37 -37.06 12.46
C LEU A 666 18.83 -36.85 12.04
N SER A 667 19.08 -36.85 10.72
CA SER A 667 20.36 -36.40 10.19
C SER A 667 20.33 -34.89 9.90
N PRO A 668 21.50 -34.19 9.80
CA PRO A 668 21.57 -32.80 9.41
C PRO A 668 20.89 -32.53 8.06
N ALA A 669 21.02 -33.45 7.09
CA ALA A 669 20.40 -33.34 5.77
C ALA A 669 18.85 -33.37 5.84
N VAL A 670 18.27 -34.29 6.66
CA VAL A 670 16.82 -34.30 6.91
C VAL A 670 16.38 -33.02 7.61
N GLY A 671 17.17 -32.53 8.57
CA GLY A 671 16.92 -31.25 9.23
C GLY A 671 16.85 -30.08 8.24
N ALA A 672 17.80 -30.01 7.33
CA ALA A 672 17.85 -28.99 6.28
C ALA A 672 16.64 -29.10 5.31
N ALA A 673 16.24 -30.30 4.93
CA ALA A 673 15.08 -30.54 4.08
C ALA A 673 13.76 -30.07 4.77
N LEU A 674 13.59 -30.36 6.06
CA LEU A 674 12.42 -29.90 6.84
C LEU A 674 12.38 -28.38 6.95
N MET A 675 13.52 -27.75 7.16
CA MET A 675 13.65 -26.29 7.20
C MET A 675 13.31 -25.66 5.84
N ALA A 676 13.82 -26.21 4.73
CA ALA A 676 13.50 -25.75 3.38
C ALA A 676 12.01 -25.91 3.06
N LEU A 677 11.40 -27.04 3.49
CA LEU A 677 9.96 -27.27 3.35
C LEU A 677 9.13 -26.23 4.10
N SER A 678 9.54 -25.87 5.33
CA SER A 678 8.91 -24.80 6.11
C SER A 678 8.93 -23.48 5.35
N THR A 679 10.04 -23.12 4.70
CA THR A 679 10.16 -21.92 3.88
C THR A 679 9.20 -21.94 2.68
N VAL A 680 9.06 -23.09 2.01
CA VAL A 680 8.11 -23.25 0.90
C VAL A 680 6.66 -23.10 1.39
N ILE A 681 6.31 -23.68 2.54
CA ILE A 681 4.97 -23.56 3.14
C ILE A 681 4.65 -22.09 3.40
N VAL A 682 5.57 -21.35 4.05
CA VAL A 682 5.42 -19.92 4.32
C VAL A 682 5.25 -19.11 3.03
N ALA A 683 6.04 -19.40 2.00
CA ALA A 683 5.96 -18.72 0.71
C ALA A 683 4.64 -18.99 -0.03
N VAL A 684 4.17 -20.22 -0.01
CA VAL A 684 2.89 -20.61 -0.62
C VAL A 684 1.72 -20.01 0.16
N ASN A 685 1.75 -20.06 1.50
CA ASN A 685 0.69 -19.50 2.33
C ASN A 685 0.51 -17.98 2.13
N ALA A 686 1.60 -17.23 1.95
CA ALA A 686 1.54 -15.79 1.67
C ALA A 686 0.79 -15.48 0.36
N ARG A 687 0.90 -16.34 -0.67
CA ARG A 687 0.20 -16.16 -1.96
C ARG A 687 -1.31 -16.37 -1.87
N PHE A 688 -1.80 -17.06 -0.84
CA PHE A 688 -3.22 -17.24 -0.56
C PHE A 688 -3.83 -16.07 0.22
N LEU A 689 -3.13 -14.93 0.33
CA LEU A 689 -3.73 -13.72 0.86
C LEU A 689 -4.85 -13.27 -0.08
N ARG A 690 -6.06 -13.24 0.47
CA ARG A 690 -7.27 -12.68 -0.17
C ARG A 690 -7.83 -11.63 0.79
N GLY A 691 -8.14 -10.49 0.30
CA GLY A 691 -8.73 -9.41 1.07
C GLY A 691 -10.07 -9.01 0.47
#